data_cee68b905488397292442838eea5b4de
#
_entry.id   cee68b905488397292442838eea5b4de
#
_cell.length_a   1.000
_cell.length_b   1.000
_cell.length_c   1.000
_cell.angle_alpha   90.00
_cell.angle_beta   90.00
_cell.angle_gamma   90.00
#
_symmetry.space_group_name_H-M   'P 1'
#
loop_
_entity.id
_entity.type
_entity.pdbx_description
1 polymer ?
#
loop_
_entity_poly.entity_id
_entity_poly.type
_entity_poly.pdbx_seq_one_letter_code
_entity_poly.pdbx_strand_id
1 'polypeptide(L)'
;MTDRKETPAKNAAGNATGKAVTVLPPPEAGSMQSAIEAIRRLFVDKVQHDHIVNEKQTPAKRAAFIKQHGSAYGVFQVNDDLEEKYRVGIFQPGAYYPAWMRFSSDIPDERPDKNSTVGIGLKLFHVPGEKALEEDVHADTLDFVLQNTEVFFAADAMEMAEFKTAAVNGTLDSWLVDHPETAAILASMDKPVDSVLTERLWSCIPYKFGPNDYCKYVLSVQSAAEPTTPIDMDEPNYLAKDLLERLRNGGARLDFFVQLRTEANESLINARSVWDEKTAVPRKVATLIIPQQNIDARGQAEYGESLSYNIWRTLIDMAPVGSIADARKVVYRSSAQTRRDVNGQSVGEPTQPRPPGAPIPPYKPTFDEPWPPSKAGEDEIAYAVIHPGIGVARVGNSQTEYYIGPEYASAPPPPFGSTRDSTGAIKRQAARFRIYGYNRDGVAVKELTLANADIDWKVQVANKKAEWFVFDTAMDIPEAKTVARRNPLVTGADRVKLAITPSARTISGVHASGVQFDDGKFKDEVVNLGELRTDDLGRLLVLGGHGVSASPSGAPLVTFVEGVEQNFNNSVDWYDDVADGPVSAVVHVNGNPIPVTSAWVVVGPPDYAPGIAAFRSMYDMARHAAIDAAMIPPDGATSYTADILPLLRRLSDLQWVNLGFAQSFSLTGSTPISTNLIRELQKPESTDQRFDVYAQFLSPDDTSAPVGSALKWPQLYGDSFGQTAPSAPGDVLPVAPRTYAHLANFVQSDFASDLDLGQYPDIPRFPDPHYAKPLEDSPIAEQPARLNEGPLSYCIADAFHPGCELTWPMRHATLYDGLVRIKRRDDAVSEPDYGATLTPARALAEDGPLHAQGPGDLTRWMALPWQGDTARCRSGYDPEFHPYLPSFWPAKVPNDVLTEENYLIYLNTSLPDSARKGAFAQRDKWLRAFFLESQDNEKVMQAMVERFDEMGIVQLRAAPSDYSADIASVYVEQRKPGTSPLPKAATAFGGRIDGQPVTARADLLKEAGWTEEAWDAFRRQR
;
A
#
# COMPACT_ATOMS: atom_id res chain seq x y z
N MET A 1 53.21 -17.90 38.28
CA MET A 1 54.41 -17.25 37.76
C MET A 1 54.26 -17.21 36.26
N THR A 2 53.79 -16.14 35.78
CA THR A 2 54.41 -15.15 34.86
C THR A 2 53.32 -14.13 34.51
N ASP A 3 53.62 -12.92 34.93
CA ASP A 3 52.84 -11.71 34.65
C ASP A 3 52.56 -11.52 33.17
N ARG A 4 51.31 -11.25 32.81
CA ARG A 4 50.98 -10.44 31.65
C ARG A 4 50.25 -9.18 32.12
N LYS A 5 51.06 -8.10 32.13
CA LYS A 5 50.52 -6.73 32.20
C LYS A 5 49.77 -6.45 30.91
N GLU A 6 48.48 -6.26 30.98
CA GLU A 6 47.70 -5.63 29.90
C GLU A 6 47.95 -4.12 29.93
N THR A 7 48.45 -3.61 28.84
CA THR A 7 48.67 -2.18 28.59
C THR A 7 47.35 -1.59 28.12
N PRO A 8 46.85 -0.46 28.62
CA PRO A 8 45.65 0.17 28.13
C PRO A 8 45.90 0.66 26.70
N ALA A 9 44.91 0.41 25.83
CA ALA A 9 44.92 0.82 24.44
C ALA A 9 45.07 2.35 24.34
N LYS A 10 46.13 2.80 23.77
CA LYS A 10 46.36 4.20 23.39
C LYS A 10 45.38 4.55 22.27
N ASN A 11 44.50 5.52 22.54
CA ASN A 11 43.78 6.24 21.50
C ASN A 11 44.79 6.77 20.47
N ALA A 12 44.63 6.31 19.23
CA ALA A 12 45.37 6.85 18.09
C ALA A 12 44.82 8.25 17.76
N ALA A 13 45.34 9.27 18.41
CA ALA A 13 45.23 10.64 17.93
C ALA A 13 46.14 10.78 16.69
N GLY A 14 45.54 10.82 15.53
CA GLY A 14 46.20 11.18 14.28
C GLY A 14 46.81 12.59 14.39
N ASN A 15 48.08 12.70 14.07
CA ASN A 15 48.81 13.96 13.98
C ASN A 15 48.17 14.89 12.96
N ALA A 16 47.30 15.79 13.43
CA ALA A 16 46.91 16.99 12.67
C ALA A 16 47.87 18.12 13.05
N THR A 17 48.51 18.66 12.06
CA THR A 17 49.43 19.79 12.08
C THR A 17 48.83 20.99 12.85
N GLY A 18 49.59 21.44 13.87
CA GLY A 18 49.40 22.52 14.82
C GLY A 18 48.47 23.68 14.43
N LYS A 19 47.21 23.59 14.79
CA LYS A 19 46.41 24.74 15.20
C LYS A 19 46.32 24.71 16.71
N ALA A 20 46.70 25.83 17.37
CA ALA A 20 46.57 25.97 18.80
C ALA A 20 45.15 25.61 19.24
N VAL A 21 45.01 24.55 20.00
CA VAL A 21 43.71 24.19 20.61
C VAL A 21 43.37 25.32 21.60
N THR A 22 42.34 26.09 21.27
CA THR A 22 41.80 27.08 22.21
C THR A 22 41.10 26.32 23.32
N VAL A 23 41.76 26.22 24.48
CA VAL A 23 41.15 25.64 25.69
C VAL A 23 39.98 26.52 26.11
N LEU A 24 38.79 25.92 26.14
CA LEU A 24 37.59 26.63 26.58
C LEU A 24 37.65 26.79 28.12
N PRO A 25 37.33 27.98 28.64
CA PRO A 25 37.25 28.18 30.09
C PRO A 25 36.08 27.36 30.64
N PRO A 26 36.14 26.87 31.88
CA PRO A 26 34.99 26.32 32.57
C PRO A 26 33.85 27.35 32.62
N PRO A 27 32.58 26.91 32.72
CA PRO A 27 31.46 27.85 32.84
C PRO A 27 31.69 28.79 34.02
N GLU A 28 31.37 30.08 33.85
CA GLU A 28 31.50 31.06 34.94
C GLU A 28 30.74 30.55 36.17
N ALA A 29 31.46 30.45 37.30
CA ALA A 29 30.88 29.95 38.54
C ALA A 29 29.75 30.91 38.98
N GLY A 30 28.50 30.44 38.92
CA GLY A 30 27.41 31.16 39.53
C GLY A 30 26.01 30.99 39.03
N SER A 31 25.71 30.51 37.80
CA SER A 31 24.29 30.33 37.43
C SER A 31 24.04 29.04 36.64
N MET A 32 22.96 28.36 36.98
CA MET A 32 22.47 27.19 36.30
C MET A 32 22.18 27.48 34.80
N GLN A 33 21.70 28.67 34.51
CA GLN A 33 21.44 29.14 33.14
C GLN A 33 22.72 29.24 32.30
N SER A 34 23.82 29.74 32.91
CA SER A 34 25.13 29.79 32.24
C SER A 34 25.67 28.39 31.93
N ALA A 35 25.43 27.43 32.82
CA ALA A 35 25.81 26.03 32.61
C ALA A 35 25.02 25.41 31.45
N ILE A 36 23.73 25.63 31.40
CA ILE A 36 22.85 25.16 30.31
C ILE A 36 23.31 25.70 28.94
N GLU A 37 23.60 27.01 28.89
CA GLU A 37 24.08 27.61 27.65
C GLU A 37 25.49 27.12 27.26
N ALA A 38 26.37 26.85 28.25
CA ALA A 38 27.66 26.22 28.00
C ALA A 38 27.52 24.81 27.41
N ILE A 39 26.59 24.00 27.93
CA ILE A 39 26.26 22.66 27.38
C ILE A 39 25.80 22.78 25.92
N ARG A 40 24.86 23.70 25.60
CA ARG A 40 24.40 23.93 24.24
C ARG A 40 25.57 24.27 23.29
N ARG A 41 26.41 25.22 23.67
CA ARG A 41 27.58 25.62 22.87
C ARG A 41 28.54 24.45 22.64
N LEU A 42 28.81 23.65 23.66
CA LEU A 42 29.75 22.52 23.57
C LEU A 42 29.17 21.38 22.69
N PHE A 43 27.91 21.03 22.86
CA PHE A 43 27.30 19.96 22.07
C PHE A 43 27.01 20.37 20.64
N VAL A 44 26.45 21.56 20.44
CA VAL A 44 25.94 21.99 19.12
C VAL A 44 26.95 22.84 18.37
N ASP A 45 27.32 24.02 18.94
CA ASP A 45 28.16 24.97 18.19
C ASP A 45 29.61 24.47 18.04
N LYS A 46 30.05 23.55 18.90
CA LYS A 46 31.39 22.97 18.80
C LYS A 46 31.37 21.56 18.20
N VAL A 47 30.86 20.57 18.92
CA VAL A 47 30.99 19.15 18.51
C VAL A 47 30.16 18.85 17.26
N GLN A 48 28.88 19.14 17.27
CA GLN A 48 28.03 18.86 16.12
C GLN A 48 28.44 19.69 14.89
N HIS A 49 28.77 20.95 15.09
CA HIS A 49 29.27 21.81 14.02
C HIS A 49 30.61 21.31 13.44
N ASP A 50 31.55 20.87 14.28
CA ASP A 50 32.82 20.29 13.80
C ASP A 50 32.57 19.05 12.92
N HIS A 51 31.70 18.13 13.34
CA HIS A 51 31.32 16.96 12.51
C HIS A 51 30.68 17.36 11.18
N ILE A 52 29.74 18.29 11.17
CA ILE A 52 29.04 18.73 9.99
C ILE A 52 29.95 19.50 9.01
N VAL A 53 30.66 20.52 9.52
CA VAL A 53 31.37 21.48 8.66
C VAL A 53 32.79 21.05 8.37
N ASN A 54 33.53 20.65 9.40
CA ASN A 54 34.96 20.32 9.27
C ASN A 54 35.18 18.90 8.76
N GLU A 55 34.40 17.95 9.25
CA GLU A 55 34.45 16.52 8.83
C GLU A 55 33.51 16.21 7.66
N LYS A 56 32.65 17.18 7.24
CA LYS A 56 31.69 17.10 6.13
C LYS A 56 30.75 15.91 6.29
N GLN A 57 30.26 15.69 7.52
CA GLN A 57 29.31 14.61 7.81
C GLN A 57 28.01 14.78 6.99
N THR A 58 27.73 13.79 6.16
CA THR A 58 26.62 13.79 5.21
C THR A 58 25.84 12.48 5.33
N PRO A 59 24.54 12.50 5.70
CA PRO A 59 23.74 13.63 6.21
C PRO A 59 24.25 14.20 7.52
N ALA A 60 23.93 15.48 7.81
CA ALA A 60 24.19 16.06 9.12
C ALA A 60 23.42 15.28 10.19
N LYS A 61 24.12 14.84 11.25
CA LYS A 61 23.57 14.05 12.34
C LYS A 61 23.41 14.86 13.62
N ARG A 62 22.78 14.26 14.61
CA ARG A 62 22.51 14.88 15.91
C ARG A 62 23.74 14.92 16.81
N ALA A 63 23.67 15.72 17.88
CA ALA A 63 24.78 15.94 18.79
C ALA A 63 25.06 14.79 19.76
N ALA A 64 24.12 13.88 19.98
CA ALA A 64 24.20 12.71 20.86
C ALA A 64 23.39 11.55 20.33
N PHE A 65 23.71 10.32 20.75
CA PHE A 65 23.10 9.10 20.21
C PHE A 65 23.23 9.06 18.68
N ILE A 66 24.42 9.28 18.19
CA ILE A 66 24.72 9.52 16.77
C ILE A 66 24.47 8.26 15.94
N LYS A 67 24.97 7.09 16.39
CA LYS A 67 24.85 5.84 15.63
C LYS A 67 23.43 5.28 15.69
N GLN A 68 22.76 5.27 14.55
CA GLN A 68 21.42 4.70 14.41
C GLN A 68 21.50 3.22 14.08
N HIS A 69 20.74 2.37 14.79
CA HIS A 69 20.59 0.95 14.49
C HIS A 69 19.38 0.65 13.61
N GLY A 70 18.38 1.52 13.62
CA GLY A 70 17.21 1.45 12.78
C GLY A 70 16.07 2.30 13.33
N SER A 71 15.04 2.44 12.49
CA SER A 71 13.80 3.11 12.86
C SER A 71 12.64 2.21 12.55
N ALA A 72 11.69 2.15 13.47
CA ALA A 72 10.50 1.31 13.36
C ALA A 72 9.24 2.13 13.66
N TYR A 73 8.12 1.73 13.07
CA TYR A 73 6.81 2.21 13.46
C TYR A 73 6.11 1.18 14.33
N GLY A 74 5.09 1.62 15.06
CA GLY A 74 4.29 0.79 15.94
C GLY A 74 3.10 1.52 16.50
N VAL A 75 2.51 0.93 17.53
CA VAL A 75 1.37 1.49 18.27
C VAL A 75 1.69 1.46 19.76
N PHE A 76 1.42 2.57 20.43
CA PHE A 76 1.47 2.68 21.88
C PHE A 76 0.05 2.54 22.41
N GLN A 77 -0.27 1.40 23.02
CA GLN A 77 -1.58 1.05 23.52
C GLN A 77 -1.64 1.15 25.04
N VAL A 78 -2.51 2.00 25.55
CA VAL A 78 -2.73 2.16 26.98
C VAL A 78 -3.64 1.05 27.50
N ASN A 79 -3.34 0.52 28.71
CA ASN A 79 -4.12 -0.54 29.31
C ASN A 79 -5.55 -0.07 29.65
N ASP A 80 -6.54 -0.96 29.46
CA ASP A 80 -7.95 -0.69 29.75
C ASP A 80 -8.25 -0.60 31.26
N ASP A 81 -7.49 -1.33 32.08
CA ASP A 81 -7.72 -1.54 33.52
C ASP A 81 -6.87 -0.64 34.43
N LEU A 82 -6.51 0.57 33.96
CA LEU A 82 -5.70 1.48 34.77
C LEU A 82 -6.41 1.97 36.01
N GLU A 83 -5.73 1.89 37.17
CA GLU A 83 -6.12 2.55 38.41
C GLU A 83 -6.18 4.07 38.19
N GLU A 84 -7.14 4.77 38.81
CA GLU A 84 -7.41 6.20 38.64
C GLU A 84 -6.13 7.06 38.80
N LYS A 85 -5.27 6.76 39.73
CA LYS A 85 -4.01 7.51 39.99
C LYS A 85 -3.01 7.44 38.81
N TYR A 86 -3.18 6.49 37.88
CA TYR A 86 -2.34 6.36 36.68
C TYR A 86 -2.97 6.98 35.42
N ARG A 87 -4.21 7.49 35.51
CA ARG A 87 -4.94 8.12 34.39
C ARG A 87 -4.55 9.58 34.18
N VAL A 88 -3.27 9.83 33.96
CA VAL A 88 -2.71 11.18 33.75
C VAL A 88 -2.31 11.39 32.30
N GLY A 89 -2.67 12.53 31.74
CA GLY A 89 -2.29 12.92 30.39
C GLY A 89 -2.70 11.89 29.33
N ILE A 90 -1.74 11.30 28.64
CA ILE A 90 -1.96 10.30 27.58
C ILE A 90 -2.43 8.94 28.11
N PHE A 91 -2.28 8.66 29.38
CA PHE A 91 -2.62 7.36 29.98
C PHE A 91 -4.13 7.25 30.29
N GLN A 92 -4.96 7.39 29.26
CA GLN A 92 -6.40 7.16 29.37
C GLN A 92 -6.70 5.70 28.99
N PRO A 93 -7.57 4.99 29.76
CA PRO A 93 -7.89 3.59 29.47
C PRO A 93 -8.30 3.35 28.02
N GLY A 94 -7.68 2.38 27.36
CA GLY A 94 -7.96 2.01 25.98
C GLY A 94 -7.45 2.98 24.89
N ALA A 95 -6.80 4.09 25.28
CA ALA A 95 -6.21 5.00 24.30
C ALA A 95 -5.05 4.34 23.54
N TYR A 96 -4.96 4.60 22.26
CA TYR A 96 -3.83 4.16 21.45
C TYR A 96 -3.30 5.30 20.59
N TYR A 97 -1.99 5.28 20.35
CA TYR A 97 -1.28 6.31 19.60
C TYR A 97 -0.36 5.67 18.56
N PRO A 98 -0.46 6.02 17.27
CA PRO A 98 0.58 5.65 16.30
C PRO A 98 1.93 6.13 16.80
N ALA A 99 2.96 5.33 16.59
CA ALA A 99 4.28 5.58 17.15
C ALA A 99 5.39 5.37 16.12
N TRP A 100 6.44 6.20 16.21
CA TRP A 100 7.70 5.98 15.53
C TRP A 100 8.84 5.95 16.54
N MET A 101 9.72 4.98 16.36
CA MET A 101 10.89 4.77 17.21
C MET A 101 12.17 4.91 16.42
N ARG A 102 13.19 5.48 17.06
CA ARG A 102 14.58 5.45 16.60
C ARG A 102 15.44 4.77 17.64
N PHE A 103 16.05 3.67 17.28
CA PHE A 103 16.99 2.93 18.10
C PHE A 103 18.41 3.37 17.78
N SER A 104 19.23 3.64 18.81
CA SER A 104 20.56 4.22 18.61
C SER A 104 21.49 4.00 19.80
N SER A 105 22.81 4.17 19.55
CA SER A 105 23.84 4.22 20.56
C SER A 105 24.53 5.58 20.62
N ASP A 106 25.04 5.94 21.80
CA ASP A 106 25.83 7.18 22.02
C ASP A 106 27.30 6.95 21.67
N ILE A 107 27.55 6.50 20.44
CA ILE A 107 28.87 6.28 19.88
C ILE A 107 28.92 6.83 18.44
N PRO A 108 30.13 7.16 17.91
CA PRO A 108 30.31 7.46 16.49
C PRO A 108 29.96 6.27 15.59
N ASP A 109 29.56 6.55 14.35
CA ASP A 109 29.14 5.51 13.37
C ASP A 109 30.23 4.46 13.11
N GLU A 110 31.48 4.87 13.10
CA GLU A 110 32.64 4.01 12.80
C GLU A 110 32.99 3.08 13.95
N ARG A 111 32.52 3.38 15.18
CA ARG A 111 32.79 2.54 16.34
C ARG A 111 31.90 1.29 16.31
N PRO A 112 32.46 0.09 16.57
CA PRO A 112 31.69 -1.12 16.77
C PRO A 112 30.67 -0.99 17.89
N ASP A 113 29.50 -1.66 17.73
CA ASP A 113 28.38 -1.61 18.67
C ASP A 113 28.68 -2.16 20.07
N LYS A 114 29.74 -2.95 20.18
CA LYS A 114 30.12 -3.65 21.41
C LYS A 114 30.38 -2.65 22.52
N ASN A 115 29.76 -2.86 23.67
CA ASN A 115 29.87 -2.01 24.87
C ASN A 115 29.43 -0.56 24.58
N SER A 116 28.17 -0.33 24.47
CA SER A 116 27.63 1.01 24.22
C SER A 116 26.37 1.29 25.03
N THR A 117 26.16 2.56 25.34
CA THR A 117 24.86 3.01 25.86
C THR A 117 23.87 3.07 24.72
N VAL A 118 22.81 2.28 24.81
CA VAL A 118 21.73 2.28 23.83
C VAL A 118 20.51 3.05 24.34
N GLY A 119 19.75 3.61 23.41
CA GLY A 119 18.53 4.34 23.72
C GLY A 119 17.51 4.32 22.61
N ILE A 120 16.31 4.73 22.99
CA ILE A 120 15.16 4.87 22.11
C ILE A 120 14.64 6.32 22.16
N GLY A 121 14.43 6.93 21.00
CA GLY A 121 13.52 8.04 20.84
C GLY A 121 12.16 7.49 20.39
N LEU A 122 11.12 7.71 21.14
CA LEU A 122 9.76 7.27 20.89
C LEU A 122 8.88 8.51 20.69
N LYS A 123 8.33 8.67 19.49
CA LYS A 123 7.40 9.72 19.13
C LYS A 123 6.00 9.15 18.96
N LEU A 124 5.03 9.68 19.70
CA LEU A 124 3.61 9.38 19.59
C LEU A 124 2.92 10.46 18.75
N PHE A 125 1.98 10.06 17.92
CA PHE A 125 1.18 10.92 17.06
C PHE A 125 -0.26 11.01 17.53
N HIS A 126 -0.96 12.07 17.11
CA HIS A 126 -2.36 12.34 17.45
C HIS A 126 -2.59 12.46 18.96
N VAL A 127 -1.65 13.09 19.65
CA VAL A 127 -1.74 13.35 21.09
C VAL A 127 -2.36 14.74 21.30
N PRO A 128 -3.62 14.82 21.74
CA PRO A 128 -4.27 16.13 21.97
C PRO A 128 -3.71 16.83 23.21
N GLY A 129 -3.89 18.13 23.27
CA GLY A 129 -3.55 18.96 24.43
C GLY A 129 -2.24 19.74 24.27
N GLU A 130 -2.12 20.82 25.04
CA GLU A 130 -0.98 21.72 25.00
C GLU A 130 0.29 21.06 25.53
N LYS A 131 1.40 21.26 24.80
CA LYS A 131 2.71 20.72 25.14
C LYS A 131 3.48 21.71 26.00
N ALA A 132 4.35 21.17 26.87
CA ALA A 132 5.23 21.95 27.76
C ALA A 132 6.40 22.62 27.02
N LEU A 133 6.64 22.27 25.75
CA LEU A 133 7.62 22.90 24.88
C LEU A 133 6.95 24.10 24.18
N GLU A 134 7.39 25.31 24.46
CA GLU A 134 6.72 26.55 24.08
C GLU A 134 6.56 26.72 22.57
N GLU A 135 7.58 26.36 21.78
CA GLU A 135 7.53 26.43 20.31
C GLU A 135 6.63 25.38 19.67
N ASP A 136 6.34 24.29 20.39
CA ASP A 136 5.52 23.18 19.91
C ASP A 136 4.24 23.01 20.76
N VAL A 137 3.74 24.07 21.37
CA VAL A 137 2.58 24.04 22.29
C VAL A 137 1.35 23.37 21.67
N HIS A 138 1.15 23.55 20.37
CA HIS A 138 0.03 22.97 19.60
C HIS A 138 0.41 21.74 18.74
N ALA A 139 1.60 21.17 18.95
CA ALA A 139 2.00 19.98 18.21
C ALA A 139 1.11 18.77 18.55
N ASP A 140 0.74 17.97 17.55
CA ASP A 140 -0.02 16.73 17.73
C ASP A 140 0.84 15.54 18.14
N THR A 141 2.13 15.77 18.43
CA THR A 141 3.09 14.74 18.81
C THR A 141 3.51 14.84 20.27
N LEU A 142 3.97 13.72 20.84
CA LEU A 142 4.57 13.62 22.17
C LEU A 142 5.79 12.72 22.12
N ASP A 143 6.86 13.10 22.84
CA ASP A 143 8.11 12.37 22.80
C ASP A 143 8.52 11.76 24.15
N PHE A 144 8.99 10.52 24.11
CA PHE A 144 9.79 9.90 25.16
C PHE A 144 11.22 9.64 24.66
N VAL A 145 12.19 9.85 25.52
CA VAL A 145 13.59 9.50 25.29
C VAL A 145 14.09 8.68 26.48
N LEU A 146 14.39 7.40 26.20
CA LEU A 146 14.83 6.46 27.22
C LEU A 146 16.17 5.83 26.82
N GLN A 147 16.96 5.42 27.83
CA GLN A 147 18.26 4.76 27.62
C GLN A 147 18.44 3.61 28.62
N ASN A 148 19.40 2.73 28.36
CA ASN A 148 19.61 1.51 29.17
C ASN A 148 20.38 1.76 30.48
N THR A 149 20.14 2.90 31.10
CA THR A 149 20.62 3.25 32.44
C THR A 149 19.50 3.85 33.28
N GLU A 150 19.45 3.50 34.56
CA GLU A 150 18.37 3.92 35.45
C GLU A 150 18.46 5.40 35.84
N VAL A 151 19.67 5.98 35.84
CA VAL A 151 19.98 7.35 36.24
C VAL A 151 20.80 8.05 35.18
N PHE A 152 20.82 9.36 35.21
CA PHE A 152 21.75 10.16 34.43
C PHE A 152 23.13 10.18 35.12
N PHE A 153 24.23 10.23 34.36
CA PHE A 153 25.57 10.12 34.94
C PHE A 153 26.05 11.39 35.66
N ALA A 154 25.53 12.57 35.27
CA ALA A 154 25.77 13.85 35.95
C ALA A 154 24.60 14.21 36.87
N ALA A 155 24.88 14.77 38.04
CA ALA A 155 23.86 15.12 39.03
C ALA A 155 22.94 16.25 38.57
N ASP A 156 23.53 17.25 37.91
CA ASP A 156 22.86 18.46 37.44
C ASP A 156 23.53 19.05 36.19
N ALA A 157 23.00 20.14 35.66
CA ALA A 157 23.58 20.79 34.50
C ALA A 157 24.92 21.46 34.72
N MET A 158 25.29 21.82 35.96
CA MET A 158 26.63 22.39 36.26
C MET A 158 27.69 21.30 36.07
N GLU A 159 27.53 20.15 36.73
CA GLU A 159 28.42 19.01 36.58
C GLU A 159 28.49 18.53 35.11
N MET A 160 27.34 18.52 34.40
CA MET A 160 27.31 18.17 32.97
C MET A 160 28.10 19.14 32.09
N ALA A 161 28.07 20.44 32.39
CA ALA A 161 28.83 21.44 31.67
C ALA A 161 30.37 21.28 31.94
N GLU A 162 30.74 20.98 33.17
CA GLU A 162 32.14 20.68 33.53
C GLU A 162 32.62 19.41 32.83
N PHE A 163 31.87 18.33 32.92
CA PHE A 163 32.13 17.06 32.20
C PHE A 163 32.38 17.30 30.71
N LYS A 164 31.46 17.98 30.03
CA LYS A 164 31.56 18.22 28.59
C LYS A 164 32.74 19.14 28.24
N THR A 165 33.02 20.13 29.10
CA THR A 165 34.20 21.00 28.96
C THR A 165 35.48 20.18 29.08
N ALA A 166 35.60 19.32 30.07
CA ALA A 166 36.73 18.42 30.24
C ALA A 166 36.92 17.46 29.07
N ALA A 167 35.81 16.90 28.54
CA ALA A 167 35.82 16.03 27.37
C ALA A 167 36.34 16.74 26.11
N VAL A 168 35.83 17.95 25.81
CA VAL A 168 36.25 18.75 24.65
C VAL A 168 37.73 19.20 24.77
N ASN A 169 38.17 19.51 25.97
CA ASN A 169 39.56 19.94 26.23
C ASN A 169 40.54 18.77 26.36
N GLY A 170 40.10 17.50 26.33
CA GLY A 170 40.95 16.33 26.48
C GLY A 170 41.46 16.09 27.89
N THR A 171 40.82 16.64 28.92
CA THR A 171 41.13 16.51 30.34
C THR A 171 40.16 15.63 31.12
N LEU A 172 39.34 14.86 30.42
CA LEU A 172 38.25 14.06 30.99
C LEU A 172 38.77 13.03 32.02
N ASP A 173 39.86 12.33 31.74
CA ASP A 173 40.41 11.31 32.62
C ASP A 173 40.81 11.90 34.00
N SER A 174 41.39 13.11 34.01
CA SER A 174 41.73 13.79 35.26
C SER A 174 40.49 14.33 35.98
N TRP A 175 39.51 14.81 35.25
CA TRP A 175 38.25 15.28 35.83
C TRP A 175 37.48 14.14 36.51
N LEU A 176 37.44 12.94 35.88
CA LEU A 176 36.78 11.76 36.45
C LEU A 176 37.40 11.25 37.75
N VAL A 177 38.70 11.50 38.00
CA VAL A 177 39.36 11.17 39.29
C VAL A 177 38.71 11.95 40.44
N ASP A 178 38.36 13.21 40.18
CA ASP A 178 37.72 14.09 41.17
C ASP A 178 36.20 13.87 41.26
N HIS A 179 35.60 13.09 40.31
CA HIS A 179 34.17 12.81 40.23
C HIS A 179 33.89 11.30 40.21
N PRO A 180 34.18 10.57 41.31
CA PRO A 180 34.14 9.10 41.32
C PRO A 180 32.71 8.50 41.13
N GLU A 181 31.67 9.21 41.53
CA GLU A 181 30.26 8.75 41.32
C GLU A 181 29.93 8.77 39.83
N THR A 182 30.24 9.85 39.14
CA THR A 182 30.05 9.97 37.67
C THR A 182 30.89 8.90 36.94
N ALA A 183 32.15 8.72 37.37
CA ALA A 183 33.03 7.71 36.81
C ALA A 183 32.46 6.29 36.96
N ALA A 184 31.91 5.96 38.13
CA ALA A 184 31.27 4.65 38.40
C ALA A 184 30.02 4.42 37.53
N ILE A 185 29.17 5.44 37.33
CA ILE A 185 28.01 5.35 36.49
C ILE A 185 28.43 5.16 35.04
N LEU A 186 29.33 5.96 34.51
CA LEU A 186 29.87 5.83 33.15
C LEU A 186 30.48 4.45 32.90
N ALA A 187 31.23 3.91 33.87
CA ALA A 187 31.75 2.54 33.77
C ALA A 187 30.63 1.48 33.72
N SER A 188 29.53 1.70 34.41
CA SER A 188 28.37 0.78 34.37
C SER A 188 27.58 0.89 33.05
N MET A 189 27.72 1.99 32.32
CA MET A 189 27.13 2.20 31.01
C MET A 189 27.91 1.51 29.88
N ASP A 190 29.18 1.25 30.06
CA ASP A 190 30.05 0.55 29.11
C ASP A 190 29.91 -0.98 29.29
N LYS A 191 28.76 -1.50 28.89
CA LYS A 191 28.38 -2.92 29.01
C LYS A 191 27.96 -3.54 27.67
N PRO A 192 28.15 -4.86 27.51
CA PRO A 192 27.61 -5.56 26.35
C PRO A 192 26.08 -5.41 26.27
N VAL A 193 25.59 -5.24 25.04
CA VAL A 193 24.16 -5.18 24.69
C VAL A 193 23.88 -6.25 23.66
N ASP A 194 23.02 -7.20 23.96
CA ASP A 194 22.68 -8.30 23.04
C ASP A 194 21.70 -7.84 21.94
N SER A 195 20.74 -7.00 22.30
CA SER A 195 19.72 -6.47 21.40
C SER A 195 19.13 -5.17 21.96
N VAL A 196 18.91 -4.18 21.10
CA VAL A 196 18.21 -2.94 21.48
C VAL A 196 16.74 -3.16 21.84
N LEU A 197 16.12 -4.28 21.39
CA LEU A 197 14.73 -4.65 21.70
C LEU A 197 14.58 -5.32 23.05
N THR A 198 15.63 -5.95 23.57
CA THR A 198 15.58 -6.71 24.83
C THR A 198 16.14 -5.95 26.02
N GLU A 199 16.83 -4.84 25.79
CA GLU A 199 17.31 -3.97 26.87
C GLU A 199 16.18 -3.31 27.63
N ARG A 200 16.35 -3.21 28.94
CA ARG A 200 15.46 -2.39 29.77
C ARG A 200 15.90 -0.93 29.70
N LEU A 201 14.97 -0.03 29.45
CA LEU A 201 15.25 1.38 29.21
C LEU A 201 14.52 2.27 30.21
N TRP A 202 15.17 3.35 30.65
CA TRP A 202 14.65 4.29 31.64
C TRP A 202 14.68 5.73 31.11
N SER A 203 13.78 6.58 31.61
CA SER A 203 13.80 8.03 31.34
C SER A 203 14.98 8.75 32.00
N CYS A 204 15.64 8.12 32.96
CA CYS A 204 16.78 8.58 33.79
C CYS A 204 16.48 9.77 34.71
N ILE A 205 15.57 10.66 34.33
CA ILE A 205 15.18 11.87 35.07
C ILE A 205 13.69 11.80 35.44
N PRO A 206 13.26 12.56 36.48
CA PRO A 206 11.88 12.59 36.89
C PRO A 206 11.01 13.49 35.98
N TYR A 207 9.71 13.18 36.00
CA TYR A 207 8.67 13.92 35.31
C TYR A 207 7.51 14.22 36.27
N LYS A 208 6.77 15.28 36.04
CA LYS A 208 5.46 15.48 36.68
C LYS A 208 4.53 14.34 36.29
N PHE A 209 3.61 13.99 37.16
CA PHE A 209 2.57 13.02 36.95
C PHE A 209 1.26 13.52 37.54
N GLY A 210 0.56 14.36 36.79
CA GLY A 210 -0.59 15.12 37.29
C GLY A 210 -0.17 16.31 38.18
N PRO A 211 -1.11 16.84 38.99
CA PRO A 211 -0.87 18.07 39.74
C PRO A 211 0.05 17.89 40.96
N ASN A 212 0.14 16.69 41.54
CA ASN A 212 0.80 16.50 42.84
C ASN A 212 1.89 15.42 42.86
N ASP A 213 1.95 14.56 41.82
CA ASP A 213 2.85 13.41 41.80
C ASP A 213 4.00 13.62 40.82
N TYR A 214 5.00 12.74 40.94
CA TYR A 214 6.14 12.67 40.06
C TYR A 214 6.44 11.22 39.73
N CYS A 215 7.00 10.98 38.54
CA CYS A 215 7.33 9.61 38.10
C CYS A 215 8.67 9.55 37.34
N LYS A 216 9.17 8.33 37.16
CA LYS A 216 10.09 7.95 36.08
C LYS A 216 9.39 6.96 35.15
N TYR A 217 9.77 6.94 33.89
CA TYR A 217 9.26 5.97 32.91
C TYR A 217 10.26 4.85 32.70
N VAL A 218 9.73 3.64 32.50
CA VAL A 218 10.51 2.44 32.22
C VAL A 218 9.88 1.69 31.06
N LEU A 219 10.71 1.20 30.14
CA LEU A 219 10.30 0.34 29.03
C LEU A 219 11.04 -0.99 29.15
N SER A 220 10.35 -2.10 29.07
CA SER A 220 10.92 -3.43 29.20
C SER A 220 10.30 -4.40 28.23
N VAL A 221 11.07 -5.33 27.70
CA VAL A 221 10.56 -6.32 26.77
C VAL A 221 9.50 -7.21 27.42
N GLN A 222 8.37 -7.42 26.73
CA GLN A 222 7.39 -8.44 27.03
C GLN A 222 7.64 -9.67 26.15
N SER A 223 7.82 -9.42 24.84
CA SER A 223 8.18 -10.44 23.87
C SER A 223 8.87 -9.76 22.67
N ALA A 224 9.81 -10.46 22.06
CA ALA A 224 10.43 -10.06 20.80
C ALA A 224 10.68 -11.34 19.99
N ALA A 225 10.51 -11.26 18.67
CA ALA A 225 10.89 -12.35 17.79
C ALA A 225 12.39 -12.64 17.90
N GLU A 226 12.78 -13.89 17.74
CA GLU A 226 14.19 -14.26 17.69
C GLU A 226 14.73 -14.10 16.25
N PRO A 227 16.00 -13.77 16.06
CA PRO A 227 16.61 -13.74 14.76
C PRO A 227 16.65 -15.16 14.16
N THR A 228 16.50 -15.29 12.84
CA THR A 228 16.54 -16.60 12.15
C THR A 228 17.89 -17.26 12.20
N THR A 229 18.94 -16.43 12.26
CA THR A 229 20.33 -16.87 12.38
C THR A 229 20.98 -16.20 13.60
N PRO A 230 21.84 -16.91 14.36
CA PRO A 230 22.58 -16.28 15.44
C PRO A 230 23.36 -15.07 14.94
N ILE A 231 23.24 -13.97 15.66
CA ILE A 231 23.94 -12.72 15.34
C ILE A 231 25.39 -12.81 15.85
N ASP A 232 26.34 -12.51 14.99
CA ASP A 232 27.73 -12.40 15.37
C ASP A 232 28.00 -11.03 16.02
N MET A 233 28.16 -11.03 17.33
CA MET A 233 28.41 -9.80 18.10
C MET A 233 29.80 -9.18 17.87
N ASP A 234 30.67 -9.82 17.13
CA ASP A 234 31.96 -9.26 16.71
C ASP A 234 31.84 -8.43 15.41
N GLU A 235 30.70 -8.50 14.71
CA GLU A 235 30.41 -7.61 13.59
C GLU A 235 30.21 -6.15 14.07
N PRO A 236 30.76 -5.14 13.37
CA PRO A 236 30.71 -3.74 13.84
C PRO A 236 29.31 -3.16 14.04
N ASN A 237 28.31 -3.66 13.28
CA ASN A 237 26.93 -3.16 13.27
C ASN A 237 25.93 -4.26 13.64
N TYR A 238 26.28 -5.14 14.58
CA TYR A 238 25.45 -6.28 14.94
C TYR A 238 24.10 -5.89 15.54
N LEU A 239 23.99 -4.75 16.24
CA LEU A 239 22.71 -4.29 16.80
C LEU A 239 21.70 -3.89 15.72
N ALA A 240 22.16 -3.29 14.63
CA ALA A 240 21.29 -2.98 13.49
C ALA A 240 20.83 -4.25 12.78
N LYS A 241 21.73 -5.24 12.65
CA LYS A 241 21.40 -6.55 12.05
C LYS A 241 20.43 -7.34 12.92
N ASP A 242 20.65 -7.38 14.24
CA ASP A 242 19.75 -8.03 15.19
C ASP A 242 18.33 -7.41 15.13
N LEU A 243 18.26 -6.08 15.18
CA LEU A 243 16.99 -5.36 15.11
C LEU A 243 16.23 -5.68 13.82
N LEU A 244 16.95 -5.67 12.69
CA LEU A 244 16.38 -5.98 11.38
C LEU A 244 15.83 -7.42 11.33
N GLU A 245 16.62 -8.40 11.76
CA GLU A 245 16.23 -9.81 11.74
C GLU A 245 15.04 -10.10 12.66
N ARG A 246 15.04 -9.56 13.88
CA ARG A 246 13.92 -9.73 14.80
C ARG A 246 12.62 -9.12 14.27
N LEU A 247 12.71 -7.91 13.71
CA LEU A 247 11.50 -7.23 13.19
C LEU A 247 11.02 -7.83 11.86
N ARG A 248 11.89 -8.45 11.07
CA ARG A 248 11.47 -9.26 9.91
C ARG A 248 10.77 -10.55 10.32
N ASN A 249 11.13 -11.13 11.48
CA ASN A 249 10.62 -12.43 11.91
C ASN A 249 9.27 -12.41 12.62
N GLY A 250 8.86 -11.31 13.23
CA GLY A 250 7.60 -11.31 13.97
C GLY A 250 7.35 -10.11 14.87
N GLY A 251 8.24 -9.12 14.86
CA GLY A 251 8.07 -7.90 15.67
C GLY A 251 8.36 -8.05 17.15
N ALA A 252 7.93 -7.08 17.95
CA ALA A 252 8.15 -7.04 19.39
C ALA A 252 7.00 -6.36 20.16
N ARG A 253 6.89 -6.68 21.42
CA ARG A 253 6.00 -6.02 22.38
C ARG A 253 6.82 -5.59 23.58
N LEU A 254 6.76 -4.32 23.95
CA LEU A 254 7.48 -3.78 25.10
C LEU A 254 6.47 -3.15 26.07
N ASP A 255 6.56 -3.54 27.33
CA ASP A 255 5.71 -3.00 28.39
C ASP A 255 6.23 -1.65 28.86
N PHE A 256 5.35 -0.67 28.92
CA PHE A 256 5.67 0.68 29.39
C PHE A 256 5.16 0.87 30.81
N PHE A 257 6.03 1.30 31.71
CA PHE A 257 5.75 1.42 33.13
C PHE A 257 5.89 2.86 33.62
N VAL A 258 5.09 3.21 34.60
CA VAL A 258 5.21 4.41 35.42
C VAL A 258 5.67 3.99 36.80
N GLN A 259 6.81 4.54 37.24
CA GLN A 259 7.36 4.41 38.57
C GLN A 259 7.06 5.67 39.37
N LEU A 260 6.02 5.65 40.19
CA LEU A 260 5.64 6.82 41.00
C LEU A 260 6.62 7.03 42.16
N ARG A 261 6.93 8.30 42.45
CA ARG A 261 7.72 8.70 43.62
C ARG A 261 6.97 8.37 44.92
N THR A 262 7.66 7.77 45.89
CA THR A 262 7.06 7.34 47.18
C THR A 262 7.83 7.87 48.39
N GLU A 263 9.13 8.08 48.27
CA GLU A 263 9.98 8.47 49.35
C GLU A 263 10.49 9.92 49.24
N ALA A 264 10.63 10.61 50.38
CA ALA A 264 11.08 12.00 50.38
C ALA A 264 12.56 12.17 49.95
N ASN A 265 13.37 11.11 50.05
CA ASN A 265 14.76 11.08 49.65
C ASN A 265 14.97 10.79 48.16
N GLU A 266 13.91 10.41 47.43
CA GLU A 266 13.94 10.30 45.96
C GLU A 266 14.00 11.70 45.35
N SER A 267 15.20 12.13 45.00
CA SER A 267 15.46 13.50 44.57
C SER A 267 14.82 13.82 43.23
N LEU A 268 14.26 14.99 43.10
CA LEU A 268 13.74 15.57 41.84
C LEU A 268 14.77 16.44 41.11
N ILE A 269 15.86 16.83 41.80
CA ILE A 269 16.87 17.72 41.28
C ILE A 269 18.22 17.05 41.04
N ASN A 270 18.53 15.96 41.74
CA ASN A 270 19.73 15.18 41.48
C ASN A 270 19.42 14.03 40.54
N ALA A 271 19.85 14.13 39.30
CA ALA A 271 19.56 13.18 38.22
C ALA A 271 20.24 11.80 38.43
N ARG A 272 21.18 11.66 39.39
CA ARG A 272 21.80 10.40 39.85
C ARG A 272 20.98 9.67 40.92
N SER A 273 19.81 10.22 41.35
CA SER A 273 18.99 9.60 42.38
C SER A 273 18.33 8.31 41.84
N VAL A 274 18.69 7.16 42.43
CA VAL A 274 18.04 5.90 42.19
C VAL A 274 16.74 5.85 42.98
N TRP A 275 15.69 5.38 42.32
CA TRP A 275 14.38 5.14 42.95
C TRP A 275 14.19 3.63 43.14
N ASP A 276 14.29 3.16 44.41
CA ASP A 276 14.23 1.73 44.72
C ASP A 276 12.90 1.10 44.29
N GLU A 277 12.94 0.17 43.36
CA GLU A 277 11.78 -0.54 42.83
C GLU A 277 11.02 -1.37 43.89
N LYS A 278 11.60 -1.63 45.02
CA LYS A 278 10.91 -2.28 46.13
C LYS A 278 9.93 -1.35 46.83
N THR A 279 10.21 -0.07 46.86
CA THR A 279 9.36 0.97 47.47
C THR A 279 8.56 1.72 46.43
N ALA A 280 9.19 2.15 45.36
CA ALA A 280 8.58 2.80 44.18
C ALA A 280 8.38 1.77 43.06
N VAL A 281 7.39 0.88 43.22
CA VAL A 281 7.19 -0.25 42.30
C VAL A 281 6.69 0.24 40.93
N PRO A 282 7.40 -0.04 39.83
CA PRO A 282 6.94 0.30 38.48
C PRO A 282 5.62 -0.42 38.15
N ARG A 283 4.63 0.33 37.66
CA ARG A 283 3.32 -0.22 37.24
C ARG A 283 3.17 -0.12 35.75
N LYS A 284 2.84 -1.25 35.13
CA LYS A 284 2.55 -1.28 33.68
C LYS A 284 1.32 -0.43 33.37
N VAL A 285 1.45 0.54 32.47
CA VAL A 285 0.37 1.44 32.06
C VAL A 285 0.04 1.32 30.57
N ALA A 286 0.98 0.82 29.76
CA ALA A 286 0.78 0.67 28.32
C ALA A 286 1.68 -0.43 27.76
N THR A 287 1.43 -0.80 26.51
CA THR A 287 2.31 -1.67 25.72
C THR A 287 2.66 -0.97 24.41
N LEU A 288 3.94 -0.89 24.09
CA LEU A 288 4.42 -0.51 22.78
C LEU A 288 4.48 -1.75 21.90
N ILE A 289 3.67 -1.78 20.86
CA ILE A 289 3.55 -2.89 19.91
C ILE A 289 4.29 -2.49 18.64
N ILE A 290 5.34 -3.23 18.33
CA ILE A 290 6.14 -3.06 17.11
C ILE A 290 5.81 -4.25 16.22
N PRO A 291 5.02 -4.07 15.14
CA PRO A 291 4.65 -5.17 14.26
C PRO A 291 5.85 -5.70 13.48
N GLN A 292 5.68 -6.87 12.89
CA GLN A 292 6.61 -7.38 11.90
C GLN A 292 6.80 -6.36 10.78
N GLN A 293 8.04 -6.01 10.47
CA GLN A 293 8.36 -4.99 9.47
C GLN A 293 9.80 -5.10 8.98
N ASN A 294 10.09 -4.56 7.81
CA ASN A 294 11.45 -4.41 7.31
C ASN A 294 11.96 -2.98 7.55
N ILE A 295 12.77 -2.79 8.58
CA ILE A 295 13.36 -1.49 8.90
C ILE A 295 14.43 -1.02 7.91
N ASP A 296 14.85 -1.89 6.99
CA ASP A 296 15.78 -1.58 5.89
C ASP A 296 15.04 -1.09 4.63
N ALA A 297 13.72 -0.91 4.73
CA ALA A 297 12.92 -0.35 3.65
C ALA A 297 13.40 1.08 3.32
N ARG A 298 13.43 1.38 2.01
CA ARG A 298 13.91 2.67 1.50
C ARG A 298 13.23 3.85 2.21
N GLY A 299 14.04 4.79 2.70
CA GLY A 299 13.55 6.00 3.37
C GLY A 299 13.19 5.83 4.84
N GLN A 300 13.20 4.62 5.39
CA GLN A 300 12.81 4.39 6.79
C GLN A 300 13.89 4.85 7.78
N ALA A 301 15.14 4.54 7.52
CA ALA A 301 16.26 5.00 8.33
C ALA A 301 16.43 6.53 8.25
N GLU A 302 16.32 7.08 7.05
CA GLU A 302 16.38 8.53 6.79
C GLU A 302 15.23 9.28 7.48
N TYR A 303 14.03 8.71 7.47
CA TYR A 303 12.89 9.29 8.20
C TYR A 303 13.16 9.33 9.70
N GLY A 304 13.57 8.21 10.29
CA GLY A 304 13.93 8.16 11.70
C GLY A 304 15.06 9.12 12.06
N GLU A 305 16.02 9.32 11.15
CA GLU A 305 17.07 10.32 11.32
C GLU A 305 16.55 11.75 11.20
N SER A 306 15.55 12.01 10.35
CA SER A 306 14.91 13.32 10.18
C SER A 306 14.05 13.74 11.38
N LEU A 307 13.45 12.78 12.10
CA LEU A 307 12.63 13.07 13.28
C LEU A 307 13.45 13.79 14.38
N SER A 308 12.86 14.75 15.04
CA SER A 308 13.38 15.31 16.29
C SER A 308 12.68 14.68 17.48
N TYR A 309 13.41 14.55 18.57
CA TYR A 309 12.87 14.12 19.87
C TYR A 309 13.25 15.16 20.91
N ASN A 310 12.24 15.63 21.67
CA ASN A 310 12.48 16.55 22.79
C ASN A 310 11.59 16.13 23.95
N ILE A 311 12.18 15.82 25.09
CA ILE A 311 11.46 15.37 26.30
C ILE A 311 10.44 16.40 26.82
N TRP A 312 10.57 17.67 26.43
CA TRP A 312 9.61 18.74 26.76
C TRP A 312 8.40 18.78 25.80
N ARG A 313 8.46 18.07 24.66
CA ARG A 313 7.30 17.86 23.81
C ARG A 313 6.40 16.80 24.44
N THR A 314 5.82 17.13 25.57
CA THR A 314 4.91 16.33 26.37
C THR A 314 3.84 17.24 26.97
N LEU A 315 2.78 16.67 27.54
CA LEU A 315 1.71 17.45 28.14
C LEU A 315 2.23 18.19 29.42
N ILE A 316 1.62 19.32 29.74
CA ILE A 316 2.03 20.18 30.88
C ILE A 316 2.08 19.40 32.20
N ASP A 317 1.09 18.50 32.42
CA ASP A 317 1.02 17.65 33.60
C ASP A 317 2.01 16.47 33.61
N MET A 318 2.75 16.32 32.54
CA MET A 318 3.79 15.29 32.35
C MET A 318 5.17 15.92 32.10
N ALA A 319 5.36 17.22 32.32
CA ALA A 319 6.61 17.91 32.05
C ALA A 319 7.80 17.36 32.84
N PRO A 320 9.00 17.21 32.23
CA PRO A 320 10.19 16.75 32.92
C PRO A 320 10.67 17.76 33.97
N VAL A 321 11.49 17.33 34.93
CA VAL A 321 11.91 18.11 36.10
C VAL A 321 13.44 18.05 36.28
N GLY A 322 14.01 19.17 36.72
CA GLY A 322 15.42 19.29 37.06
C GLY A 322 16.26 19.93 35.95
N SER A 323 17.45 20.43 36.33
CA SER A 323 18.32 21.20 35.43
C SER A 323 18.87 20.40 34.25
N ILE A 324 19.03 19.07 34.39
CA ILE A 324 19.34 18.20 33.25
C ILE A 324 18.22 18.21 32.22
N ALA A 325 16.95 18.23 32.65
CA ALA A 325 15.80 18.36 31.76
C ALA A 325 15.84 19.71 31.02
N ASP A 326 16.13 20.79 31.71
CA ASP A 326 16.28 22.14 31.13
C ASP A 326 17.42 22.20 30.10
N ALA A 327 18.57 21.58 30.42
CA ALA A 327 19.66 21.48 29.48
C ALA A 327 19.29 20.68 28.23
N ARG A 328 18.63 19.53 28.39
CA ARG A 328 18.13 18.71 27.27
C ARG A 328 17.10 19.45 26.40
N LYS A 329 16.22 20.29 26.98
CA LYS A 329 15.32 21.17 26.25
C LYS A 329 16.05 21.98 25.19
N VAL A 330 17.06 22.73 25.63
CA VAL A 330 17.81 23.67 24.80
C VAL A 330 18.72 22.94 23.80
N VAL A 331 19.46 21.91 24.26
CA VAL A 331 20.37 21.15 23.38
C VAL A 331 19.62 20.39 22.29
N TYR A 332 18.56 19.67 22.63
CA TYR A 332 17.81 18.88 21.67
C TYR A 332 17.15 19.73 20.60
N ARG A 333 16.56 20.87 21.01
CA ARG A 333 16.03 21.87 20.09
C ARG A 333 17.11 22.38 19.13
N SER A 334 18.21 22.89 19.67
CA SER A 334 19.29 23.49 18.88
C SER A 334 19.94 22.47 17.95
N SER A 335 20.17 21.25 18.44
CA SER A 335 20.73 20.16 17.64
C SER A 335 19.81 19.73 16.49
N ALA A 336 18.50 19.63 16.74
CA ALA A 336 17.53 19.31 15.72
C ALA A 336 17.41 20.41 14.66
N GLN A 337 17.37 21.67 15.11
CA GLN A 337 17.34 22.83 14.21
C GLN A 337 18.58 22.83 13.29
N THR A 338 19.78 22.79 13.88
CA THR A 338 21.06 22.76 13.16
C THR A 338 21.10 21.65 12.11
N ARG A 339 20.75 20.43 12.49
CA ARG A 339 20.75 19.27 11.59
C ARG A 339 19.76 19.41 10.44
N ARG A 340 18.51 19.82 10.75
CA ARG A 340 17.46 19.96 9.74
C ARG A 340 17.76 21.12 8.78
N ASP A 341 18.27 22.24 9.29
CA ASP A 341 18.68 23.38 8.47
C ASP A 341 19.76 22.96 7.44
N VAL A 342 20.79 22.24 7.90
CA VAL A 342 21.85 21.74 7.01
C VAL A 342 21.32 20.74 5.99
N ASN A 343 20.46 19.82 6.42
CA ASN A 343 19.88 18.81 5.55
C ASN A 343 18.76 19.36 4.64
N GLY A 344 18.44 20.64 4.76
CA GLY A 344 17.35 21.27 4.00
C GLY A 344 15.99 20.65 4.34
N GLN A 345 15.77 20.22 5.57
CA GLN A 345 14.53 19.59 6.03
C GLN A 345 13.68 20.61 6.80
N SER A 346 12.35 20.40 6.80
CA SER A 346 11.44 21.20 7.63
C SER A 346 11.80 21.06 9.11
N VAL A 347 11.75 22.16 9.85
CA VAL A 347 11.99 22.19 11.30
C VAL A 347 10.71 22.00 12.12
N GLY A 348 9.54 22.00 11.49
CA GLY A 348 8.25 21.75 12.14
C GLY A 348 8.07 20.29 12.59
N GLU A 349 7.14 20.05 13.50
CA GLU A 349 6.74 18.72 13.89
C GLU A 349 5.79 18.10 12.84
N PRO A 350 5.93 16.79 12.54
CA PRO A 350 5.02 16.12 11.63
C PRO A 350 3.61 16.06 12.24
N THR A 351 2.60 16.34 11.43
CA THR A 351 1.19 16.27 11.85
C THR A 351 0.60 14.87 11.68
N GLN A 352 1.26 14.02 10.88
CA GLN A 352 0.84 12.64 10.63
C GLN A 352 2.03 11.69 10.70
N PRO A 353 1.83 10.46 11.16
CA PRO A 353 2.86 9.44 11.05
C PRO A 353 3.13 9.17 9.56
N ARG A 354 4.39 9.24 9.17
CA ARG A 354 4.76 8.95 7.79
C ARG A 354 4.55 7.46 7.49
N PRO A 355 3.96 7.10 6.34
CA PRO A 355 3.95 5.71 5.90
C PRO A 355 5.39 5.21 5.72
N PRO A 356 5.76 4.06 6.29
CA PRO A 356 7.07 3.46 6.06
C PRO A 356 7.33 3.24 4.56
N GLY A 357 8.60 3.36 4.17
CA GLY A 357 8.99 3.21 2.77
C GLY A 357 8.61 4.36 1.84
N ALA A 358 7.94 5.41 2.35
CA ALA A 358 7.72 6.60 1.56
C ALA A 358 9.07 7.23 1.15
N PRO A 359 9.26 7.62 -0.12
CA PRO A 359 10.53 8.19 -0.56
C PRO A 359 10.83 9.51 0.16
N ILE A 360 12.07 9.66 0.61
CA ILE A 360 12.58 10.94 1.10
C ILE A 360 13.19 11.67 -0.09
N PRO A 361 12.92 12.98 -0.26
CA PRO A 361 13.55 13.76 -1.30
C PRO A 361 15.08 13.66 -1.21
N PRO A 362 15.81 13.64 -2.33
CA PRO A 362 17.25 13.68 -2.32
C PRO A 362 17.70 14.90 -1.53
N TYR A 363 18.52 14.65 -0.52
CA TYR A 363 19.05 15.69 0.31
C TYR A 363 20.37 16.20 -0.23
N LYS A 364 20.56 17.52 -0.22
CA LYS A 364 21.79 18.18 -0.61
C LYS A 364 22.24 19.09 0.54
N PRO A 365 23.25 18.72 1.29
CA PRO A 365 23.79 19.60 2.32
C PRO A 365 24.43 20.84 1.68
N THR A 366 24.12 22.01 2.21
CA THR A 366 24.67 23.29 1.77
C THR A 366 25.77 23.72 2.74
N PHE A 367 27.00 23.29 2.47
CA PHE A 367 28.16 23.66 3.31
C PHE A 367 28.69 25.08 3.03
N ASP A 368 28.25 25.69 1.94
CA ASP A 368 28.75 26.99 1.46
C ASP A 368 27.82 28.18 1.79
N GLU A 369 26.68 27.92 2.44
CA GLU A 369 25.74 28.97 2.87
C GLU A 369 26.02 29.46 4.30
N PRO A 370 25.59 30.71 4.65
CA PRO A 370 25.73 31.23 6.00
C PRO A 370 25.01 30.33 7.01
N TRP A 371 25.67 30.02 8.10
CA TRP A 371 25.14 29.18 9.19
C TRP A 371 24.41 30.03 10.25
N PRO A 372 23.19 29.67 10.69
CA PRO A 372 22.27 28.68 10.13
C PRO A 372 21.60 29.15 8.84
N PRO A 373 21.24 28.19 7.91
CA PRO A 373 20.50 28.55 6.70
C PRO A 373 19.09 29.09 7.03
N SER A 374 18.51 29.83 6.09
CA SER A 374 17.19 30.44 6.27
C SER A 374 16.08 29.35 6.31
N LYS A 375 15.06 29.54 7.14
CA LYS A 375 13.92 28.63 7.27
C LYS A 375 13.12 28.53 5.97
N ALA A 376 12.88 27.30 5.50
CA ALA A 376 11.86 27.04 4.49
C ALA A 376 10.46 27.02 5.14
N GLY A 377 9.44 27.51 4.45
CA GLY A 377 8.06 27.51 4.94
C GLY A 377 7.43 26.11 4.97
N GLU A 378 6.55 25.85 5.91
CA GLU A 378 5.86 24.54 6.05
C GLU A 378 5.04 24.14 4.80
N ASP A 379 4.56 25.12 4.03
CA ASP A 379 3.82 24.94 2.79
C ASP A 379 4.71 24.93 1.53
N GLU A 380 6.04 24.97 1.67
CA GLU A 380 6.95 25.00 0.52
C GLU A 380 6.96 23.65 -0.20
N ILE A 381 6.68 23.68 -1.51
CA ILE A 381 6.68 22.48 -2.34
C ILE A 381 8.14 22.10 -2.66
N ALA A 382 8.57 20.96 -2.13
CA ALA A 382 9.92 20.44 -2.34
C ALA A 382 10.03 19.57 -3.60
N TYR A 383 8.97 18.83 -3.92
CA TYR A 383 8.87 17.95 -5.09
C TYR A 383 7.40 17.71 -5.45
N ALA A 384 7.17 17.11 -6.59
CA ALA A 384 5.83 16.74 -7.04
C ALA A 384 5.74 15.25 -7.37
N VAL A 385 4.53 14.71 -7.26
CA VAL A 385 4.23 13.31 -7.60
C VAL A 385 2.98 13.25 -8.45
N ILE A 386 3.04 12.47 -9.53
CA ILE A 386 1.89 12.23 -10.41
C ILE A 386 1.05 11.10 -9.82
N HIS A 387 -0.27 11.30 -9.69
CA HIS A 387 -1.25 10.31 -9.24
C HIS A 387 -2.41 10.15 -10.24
N PRO A 388 -2.96 8.93 -10.35
CA PRO A 388 -2.54 7.68 -9.72
C PRO A 388 -1.14 7.23 -10.17
N GLY A 389 -0.48 6.39 -9.35
CA GLY A 389 0.79 5.77 -9.74
C GLY A 389 0.65 4.86 -10.97
N ILE A 390 -0.51 4.18 -11.10
CA ILE A 390 -0.91 3.45 -12.29
C ILE A 390 -2.33 3.89 -12.66
N GLY A 391 -2.46 4.58 -13.79
CA GLY A 391 -3.75 4.94 -14.36
C GLY A 391 -4.23 3.88 -15.35
N VAL A 392 -5.54 3.62 -15.37
CA VAL A 392 -6.15 2.61 -16.25
C VAL A 392 -7.08 3.28 -17.24
N ALA A 393 -6.67 3.30 -18.51
CA ALA A 393 -7.51 3.66 -19.66
C ALA A 393 -8.05 2.40 -20.34
N ARG A 394 -9.11 2.54 -21.10
CA ARG A 394 -9.70 1.41 -21.84
C ARG A 394 -10.10 1.83 -23.25
N VAL A 395 -9.91 0.93 -24.19
CA VAL A 395 -10.29 1.16 -25.59
C VAL A 395 -11.82 1.24 -25.76
N GLY A 396 -12.25 1.87 -26.86
CA GLY A 396 -13.66 1.97 -27.21
C GLY A 396 -13.77 2.57 -28.60
N ASN A 397 -14.77 2.17 -29.39
CA ASN A 397 -14.84 2.56 -30.81
C ASN A 397 -15.53 3.91 -31.08
N SER A 398 -15.99 4.64 -30.04
CA SER A 398 -16.39 6.04 -30.22
C SER A 398 -15.21 6.90 -30.64
N GLN A 399 -15.39 7.67 -31.71
CA GLN A 399 -14.31 8.47 -32.30
C GLN A 399 -13.99 9.72 -31.50
N THR A 400 -14.96 10.29 -30.80
CA THR A 400 -14.83 11.60 -30.17
C THR A 400 -15.17 11.61 -28.69
N GLU A 401 -16.04 10.71 -28.24
CA GLU A 401 -16.57 10.73 -26.88
C GLU A 401 -15.81 9.75 -25.96
N TYR A 402 -15.71 10.13 -24.71
CA TYR A 402 -15.05 9.37 -23.65
C TYR A 402 -15.72 9.67 -22.31
N TYR A 403 -15.44 8.86 -21.30
CA TYR A 403 -15.72 9.15 -19.90
C TYR A 403 -14.45 8.94 -19.08
N ILE A 404 -14.39 9.57 -17.90
CA ILE A 404 -13.25 9.42 -16.99
C ILE A 404 -13.47 8.16 -16.16
N GLY A 405 -12.45 7.31 -16.07
CA GLY A 405 -12.45 6.12 -15.25
C GLY A 405 -12.50 6.45 -13.75
N PRO A 406 -12.74 5.44 -12.89
CA PRO A 406 -12.85 5.65 -11.45
C PRO A 406 -11.54 6.21 -10.86
N GLU A 407 -11.62 7.35 -10.17
CA GLU A 407 -10.46 8.00 -9.55
C GLU A 407 -10.26 7.56 -8.08
N TYR A 408 -11.26 6.96 -7.45
CA TYR A 408 -11.18 6.44 -6.08
C TYR A 408 -12.07 5.20 -5.93
N ALA A 409 -11.78 4.37 -4.94
CA ALA A 409 -12.60 3.20 -4.65
C ALA A 409 -14.04 3.60 -4.33
N SER A 410 -14.99 2.84 -4.84
CA SER A 410 -16.43 3.13 -4.74
C SER A 410 -16.87 4.46 -5.40
N ALA A 411 -16.10 4.97 -6.38
CA ALA A 411 -16.53 6.10 -7.19
C ALA A 411 -17.85 5.77 -7.89
N PRO A 412 -18.79 6.72 -8.04
CA PRO A 412 -20.02 6.51 -8.80
C PRO A 412 -19.70 6.05 -10.23
N PRO A 413 -20.35 4.99 -10.72
CA PRO A 413 -20.17 4.57 -12.10
C PRO A 413 -20.74 5.61 -13.08
N PRO A 414 -20.37 5.54 -14.36
CA PRO A 414 -20.98 6.40 -15.37
C PRO A 414 -22.51 6.30 -15.32
N PRO A 415 -23.24 7.42 -15.48
CA PRO A 415 -24.68 7.40 -15.49
C PRO A 415 -25.25 6.43 -16.54
N PHE A 416 -26.39 5.83 -16.27
CA PHE A 416 -27.04 4.90 -17.20
C PHE A 416 -27.19 5.52 -18.61
N GLY A 417 -26.75 4.78 -19.63
CA GLY A 417 -26.78 5.20 -21.02
C GLY A 417 -25.63 6.13 -21.44
N SER A 418 -24.76 6.56 -20.50
CA SER A 418 -23.65 7.49 -20.84
C SER A 418 -22.39 6.81 -21.36
N THR A 419 -22.30 5.48 -21.30
CA THR A 419 -21.14 4.69 -21.75
C THR A 419 -21.06 4.51 -23.27
N ARG A 420 -22.10 4.91 -23.98
CA ARG A 420 -22.15 4.91 -25.46
C ARG A 420 -22.38 6.31 -25.99
N ASP A 421 -21.91 6.56 -27.21
CA ASP A 421 -22.24 7.77 -27.94
C ASP A 421 -23.59 7.65 -28.66
N SER A 422 -24.01 8.70 -29.36
CA SER A 422 -25.27 8.76 -30.10
C SER A 422 -25.38 7.76 -31.27
N THR A 423 -24.24 7.20 -31.72
CA THR A 423 -24.19 6.15 -32.75
C THR A 423 -24.29 4.73 -32.16
N GLY A 424 -24.24 4.62 -30.84
CA GLY A 424 -24.19 3.36 -30.12
C GLY A 424 -22.76 2.79 -29.92
N ALA A 425 -21.74 3.48 -30.40
CA ALA A 425 -20.34 3.09 -30.18
C ALA A 425 -19.96 3.20 -28.71
N ILE A 426 -19.11 2.30 -28.25
CA ILE A 426 -18.61 2.31 -26.85
C ILE A 426 -17.63 3.49 -26.69
N LYS A 427 -17.89 4.34 -25.71
CA LYS A 427 -16.96 5.41 -25.34
C LYS A 427 -15.70 4.86 -24.70
N ARG A 428 -14.56 5.48 -25.04
CA ARG A 428 -13.29 5.17 -24.38
C ARG A 428 -13.32 5.58 -22.92
N GLN A 429 -12.70 4.81 -22.03
CA GLN A 429 -12.40 5.24 -20.66
C GLN A 429 -11.06 5.96 -20.63
N ALA A 430 -11.05 7.21 -20.19
CA ALA A 430 -9.83 7.98 -19.98
C ALA A 430 -9.23 7.70 -18.60
N ALA A 431 -7.91 7.55 -18.54
CA ALA A 431 -7.15 7.66 -17.29
C ALA A 431 -6.82 9.14 -17.04
N ARG A 432 -7.28 9.70 -15.92
CA ARG A 432 -6.93 11.06 -15.52
C ARG A 432 -5.77 11.04 -14.53
N PHE A 433 -4.76 11.87 -14.79
CA PHE A 433 -3.60 12.07 -13.92
C PHE A 433 -3.59 13.47 -13.32
N ARG A 434 -3.30 13.55 -12.04
CA ARG A 434 -3.17 14.77 -11.26
C ARG A 434 -1.76 14.86 -10.69
N ILE A 435 -1.27 16.06 -10.43
CA ILE A 435 0.04 16.30 -9.80
C ILE A 435 -0.19 16.91 -8.43
N TYR A 436 0.47 16.33 -7.43
CA TYR A 436 0.46 16.89 -6.08
C TYR A 436 1.86 17.35 -5.71
N GLY A 437 1.94 18.59 -5.17
CA GLY A 437 3.13 19.12 -4.55
C GLY A 437 3.25 18.59 -3.13
N TYR A 438 4.43 18.13 -2.79
CA TYR A 438 4.78 17.58 -1.49
C TYR A 438 5.79 18.48 -0.81
N ASN A 439 5.63 18.70 0.49
CA ASN A 439 6.64 19.34 1.30
C ASN A 439 7.81 18.36 1.59
N ARG A 440 8.81 18.84 2.32
CA ARG A 440 10.00 18.02 2.63
C ARG A 440 9.70 16.85 3.56
N ASP A 441 8.61 16.90 4.31
CA ASP A 441 8.15 15.83 5.20
C ASP A 441 7.40 14.72 4.46
N GLY A 442 7.20 14.88 3.14
CA GLY A 442 6.51 13.90 2.32
C GLY A 442 4.98 13.96 2.45
N VAL A 443 4.44 15.08 2.90
CA VAL A 443 3.00 15.34 2.97
C VAL A 443 2.57 16.10 1.72
N ALA A 444 1.50 15.63 1.07
CA ALA A 444 0.90 16.36 -0.04
C ALA A 444 0.21 17.62 0.49
N VAL A 445 0.68 18.79 0.08
CA VAL A 445 0.21 20.09 0.56
C VAL A 445 -0.69 20.80 -0.43
N LYS A 446 -0.58 20.47 -1.72
CA LYS A 446 -1.33 21.15 -2.77
C LYS A 446 -1.45 20.32 -4.04
N GLU A 447 -2.60 20.37 -4.72
CA GLU A 447 -2.71 19.93 -6.09
C GLU A 447 -2.10 20.99 -7.02
N LEU A 448 -1.19 20.58 -7.91
CA LEU A 448 -0.59 21.43 -8.91
C LEU A 448 -1.40 21.35 -10.20
N THR A 449 -1.90 22.50 -10.62
CA THR A 449 -2.70 22.69 -11.82
C THR A 449 -2.16 23.91 -12.57
N LEU A 450 -2.62 24.16 -13.79
CA LEU A 450 -2.22 25.35 -14.55
C LEU A 450 -2.63 26.67 -13.90
N ALA A 451 -3.43 26.65 -12.85
CA ALA A 451 -3.74 27.83 -12.05
C ALA A 451 -2.61 28.24 -11.08
N ASN A 452 -1.66 27.34 -10.78
CA ASN A 452 -0.63 27.54 -9.76
C ASN A 452 0.75 26.97 -10.09
N ALA A 453 0.91 26.37 -11.29
CA ALA A 453 2.17 25.81 -11.79
C ALA A 453 2.16 25.81 -13.31
N ASP A 454 3.35 25.85 -13.94
CA ASP A 454 3.50 25.56 -15.36
C ASP A 454 3.74 24.05 -15.50
N ILE A 455 2.96 23.37 -16.35
CA ILE A 455 2.96 21.91 -16.47
C ILE A 455 3.04 21.52 -17.95
N ASP A 456 4.09 20.77 -18.31
CA ASP A 456 4.24 20.11 -19.60
C ASP A 456 4.24 18.58 -19.38
N TRP A 457 3.17 17.93 -19.82
CA TRP A 457 3.04 16.47 -19.73
C TRP A 457 3.80 15.78 -20.86
N LYS A 458 4.38 14.61 -20.56
CA LYS A 458 5.03 13.72 -21.53
C LYS A 458 4.62 12.28 -21.24
N VAL A 459 4.12 11.60 -22.27
CA VAL A 459 3.69 10.21 -22.22
C VAL A 459 4.30 9.42 -23.36
N GLN A 460 4.67 8.18 -23.10
CA GLN A 460 5.14 7.25 -24.11
C GLN A 460 4.47 5.89 -23.88
N VAL A 461 3.77 5.38 -24.88
CA VAL A 461 3.11 4.08 -24.84
C VAL A 461 3.64 3.17 -25.92
N ALA A 462 3.52 1.86 -25.73
CA ALA A 462 3.83 0.87 -26.75
C ALA A 462 2.96 -0.38 -26.58
N ASN A 463 2.88 -1.19 -27.65
CA ASN A 463 2.34 -2.56 -27.62
C ASN A 463 3.43 -3.51 -28.11
N LYS A 464 3.86 -4.43 -27.25
CA LYS A 464 4.90 -5.43 -27.53
C LYS A 464 4.39 -6.87 -27.50
N LYS A 465 3.07 -7.07 -27.56
CA LYS A 465 2.46 -8.40 -27.43
C LYS A 465 2.94 -9.38 -28.48
N ALA A 466 2.95 -8.97 -29.75
CA ALA A 466 3.30 -9.86 -30.87
C ALA A 466 4.78 -10.23 -30.88
N GLU A 467 5.64 -9.38 -30.31
CA GLU A 467 7.07 -9.66 -30.14
C GLU A 467 7.35 -10.60 -28.96
N TRP A 468 6.46 -10.65 -27.98
CA TRP A 468 6.68 -11.31 -26.70
C TRP A 468 6.56 -12.85 -26.77
N PHE A 469 6.63 -13.49 -25.63
CA PHE A 469 6.44 -14.93 -25.50
C PHE A 469 4.95 -15.31 -25.49
N VAL A 470 4.67 -16.55 -25.89
CA VAL A 470 3.35 -17.15 -25.72
C VAL A 470 2.96 -17.10 -24.25
N PHE A 471 1.70 -16.82 -23.99
CA PHE A 471 1.15 -16.83 -22.66
C PHE A 471 0.01 -17.85 -22.57
N ASP A 472 0.21 -18.90 -21.76
CA ASP A 472 -0.79 -19.93 -21.48
C ASP A 472 -1.07 -20.02 -19.97
N THR A 473 -0.04 -19.93 -19.14
CA THR A 473 -0.14 -19.99 -17.69
C THR A 473 0.82 -18.98 -17.05
N ALA A 474 0.50 -18.51 -15.85
CA ALA A 474 1.38 -17.67 -15.05
C ALA A 474 2.72 -18.39 -14.81
N MET A 475 3.83 -17.65 -14.95
CA MET A 475 5.18 -18.24 -14.89
C MET A 475 5.66 -18.53 -13.46
N ASP A 476 4.92 -18.12 -12.45
CA ASP A 476 5.25 -18.25 -11.02
C ASP A 476 4.47 -19.36 -10.30
N ILE A 477 3.66 -20.13 -11.01
CA ILE A 477 2.95 -21.29 -10.46
C ILE A 477 3.70 -22.59 -10.74
N PRO A 478 3.47 -23.67 -9.96
CA PRO A 478 4.14 -24.96 -10.15
C PRO A 478 3.93 -25.59 -11.52
N GLU A 479 2.78 -25.34 -12.15
CA GLU A 479 2.37 -25.86 -13.47
C GLU A 479 3.04 -25.13 -14.64
N ALA A 480 3.72 -24.02 -14.36
CA ALA A 480 4.35 -23.18 -15.38
C ALA A 480 5.37 -23.94 -16.23
N LYS A 481 5.27 -23.76 -17.53
CA LYS A 481 6.14 -24.41 -18.51
C LYS A 481 7.04 -23.39 -19.22
N THR A 482 8.09 -23.87 -19.83
CA THR A 482 8.88 -23.09 -20.78
C THR A 482 8.02 -22.74 -21.98
N VAL A 483 7.99 -21.46 -22.34
CA VAL A 483 7.21 -20.94 -23.47
C VAL A 483 8.10 -20.40 -24.58
N ALA A 484 7.66 -20.53 -25.82
CA ALA A 484 8.33 -19.96 -26.98
C ALA A 484 7.86 -18.52 -27.26
N ARG A 485 8.59 -17.81 -28.09
CA ARG A 485 8.13 -16.50 -28.60
C ARG A 485 6.91 -16.66 -29.50
N ARG A 486 5.97 -15.73 -29.39
CA ARG A 486 4.94 -15.52 -30.43
C ARG A 486 5.60 -15.22 -31.78
N ASN A 487 4.93 -15.49 -32.87
CA ASN A 487 5.47 -15.25 -34.23
C ASN A 487 6.85 -15.88 -34.44
N PRO A 488 7.03 -17.20 -34.22
CA PRO A 488 8.35 -17.84 -34.16
C PRO A 488 9.09 -17.83 -35.51
N LEU A 489 8.38 -17.63 -36.64
CA LEU A 489 8.97 -17.53 -37.96
C LEU A 489 9.64 -16.16 -38.23
N VAL A 490 9.34 -15.16 -37.45
CA VAL A 490 9.99 -13.83 -37.53
C VAL A 490 11.19 -13.84 -36.59
N THR A 491 12.40 -13.72 -37.15
CA THR A 491 13.65 -13.84 -36.40
C THR A 491 14.60 -12.68 -36.61
N GLY A 492 15.61 -12.56 -35.75
CA GLY A 492 16.66 -11.53 -35.86
C GLY A 492 16.11 -10.11 -35.79
N ALA A 493 16.68 -9.22 -36.61
CA ALA A 493 16.33 -7.79 -36.64
C ALA A 493 14.87 -7.50 -37.09
N ASP A 494 14.21 -8.46 -37.74
CA ASP A 494 12.83 -8.22 -38.19
C ASP A 494 11.82 -8.31 -37.04
N ARG A 495 12.21 -8.89 -35.89
CA ARG A 495 11.31 -8.96 -34.70
C ARG A 495 10.88 -7.59 -34.19
N VAL A 496 11.73 -6.59 -34.27
CA VAL A 496 11.38 -5.22 -33.85
C VAL A 496 10.14 -4.67 -34.56
N LYS A 497 9.83 -5.17 -35.78
CA LYS A 497 8.63 -4.81 -36.54
C LYS A 497 7.33 -5.37 -35.97
N LEU A 498 7.40 -6.29 -34.99
CA LEU A 498 6.26 -6.84 -34.26
C LEU A 498 5.86 -5.99 -33.07
N ALA A 499 6.71 -5.04 -32.66
CA ALA A 499 6.42 -4.08 -31.61
C ALA A 499 5.88 -2.76 -32.21
N ILE A 500 4.77 -2.28 -31.67
CA ILE A 500 4.18 -1.00 -32.04
C ILE A 500 4.71 0.04 -31.05
N THR A 501 5.62 0.88 -31.50
CA THR A 501 6.36 1.83 -30.64
C THR A 501 6.29 3.25 -31.19
N PRO A 502 5.16 3.94 -31.01
CA PRO A 502 5.07 5.35 -31.40
C PRO A 502 6.04 6.22 -30.62
N SER A 503 6.38 7.36 -31.16
CA SER A 503 7.20 8.36 -30.49
C SER A 503 6.49 8.91 -29.25
N ALA A 504 7.26 9.30 -28.22
CA ALA A 504 6.71 9.98 -27.06
C ALA A 504 5.95 11.26 -27.48
N ARG A 505 4.88 11.57 -26.77
CA ARG A 505 4.04 12.75 -27.02
C ARG A 505 4.09 13.68 -25.82
N THR A 506 4.00 14.98 -26.11
CA THR A 506 3.89 16.03 -25.10
C THR A 506 2.59 16.81 -25.30
N ILE A 507 2.00 17.26 -24.20
CA ILE A 507 0.80 18.09 -24.19
C ILE A 507 0.81 19.03 -23.00
N SER A 508 0.35 20.28 -23.22
CA SER A 508 0.16 21.27 -22.16
C SER A 508 -1.04 22.17 -22.49
N GLY A 509 -1.43 23.00 -21.53
CA GLY A 509 -2.59 23.87 -21.65
C GLY A 509 -3.87 23.25 -21.11
N VAL A 510 -4.93 24.07 -21.03
CA VAL A 510 -6.30 23.64 -20.64
C VAL A 510 -7.08 23.23 -21.88
N HIS A 511 -7.90 22.19 -21.78
CA HIS A 511 -8.72 21.65 -22.88
C HIS A 511 -7.92 21.35 -24.15
N ALA A 512 -6.62 21.06 -24.02
CA ALA A 512 -5.80 20.68 -25.17
C ALA A 512 -6.19 19.28 -25.66
N SER A 513 -6.05 19.06 -26.97
CA SER A 513 -6.44 17.80 -27.62
C SER A 513 -5.70 17.63 -28.96
N GLY A 514 -5.93 16.50 -29.64
CA GLY A 514 -5.38 16.24 -30.97
C GLY A 514 -3.94 15.72 -30.98
N VAL A 515 -3.42 15.29 -29.82
CA VAL A 515 -2.09 14.70 -29.71
C VAL A 515 -2.23 13.18 -29.72
N GLN A 516 -2.02 12.55 -30.88
CA GLN A 516 -2.25 11.12 -31.10
C GLN A 516 -0.95 10.31 -31.13
N PHE A 517 -1.03 9.03 -30.74
CA PHE A 517 0.03 8.03 -30.87
C PHE A 517 -0.15 7.25 -32.19
N ASP A 518 0.01 7.90 -33.31
CA ASP A 518 -0.34 7.48 -34.68
C ASP A 518 0.84 7.19 -35.60
N ASP A 519 2.08 7.24 -35.12
CA ASP A 519 3.30 6.93 -35.90
C ASP A 519 3.87 5.52 -35.57
N GLY A 520 3.24 4.77 -34.69
CA GLY A 520 3.59 3.37 -34.39
C GLY A 520 3.13 2.42 -35.51
N LYS A 521 3.90 1.35 -35.74
CA LYS A 521 3.58 0.39 -36.81
C LYS A 521 3.72 -1.05 -36.30
N PHE A 522 2.77 -1.89 -36.70
CA PHE A 522 2.93 -3.33 -36.72
C PHE A 522 3.35 -3.75 -38.14
N LYS A 523 4.60 -4.21 -38.30
CA LYS A 523 5.19 -4.35 -39.64
C LYS A 523 5.10 -3.06 -40.44
N ASP A 524 4.28 -3.04 -41.48
CA ASP A 524 4.09 -1.84 -42.33
C ASP A 524 2.76 -1.13 -42.06
N GLU A 525 1.85 -1.72 -41.26
CA GLU A 525 0.55 -1.16 -40.91
C GLU A 525 0.66 -0.14 -39.79
N VAL A 526 0.09 1.05 -39.98
CA VAL A 526 0.03 2.08 -38.95
C VAL A 526 -1.05 1.70 -37.92
N VAL A 527 -0.69 1.73 -36.65
CA VAL A 527 -1.58 1.43 -35.54
C VAL A 527 -1.64 2.61 -34.58
N ASN A 528 -2.83 3.15 -34.37
CA ASN A 528 -3.07 4.24 -33.42
C ASN A 528 -3.28 3.63 -32.02
N LEU A 529 -2.42 3.98 -31.05
CA LEU A 529 -2.51 3.51 -29.68
C LEU A 529 -3.24 4.47 -28.73
N GLY A 530 -3.92 5.48 -29.26
CA GLY A 530 -4.69 6.42 -28.48
C GLY A 530 -4.22 7.88 -28.59
N GLU A 531 -4.69 8.70 -27.68
CA GLU A 531 -4.40 10.15 -27.69
C GLU A 531 -4.27 10.74 -26.28
N LEU A 532 -3.67 11.93 -26.22
CA LEU A 532 -3.60 12.75 -25.01
C LEU A 532 -4.57 13.92 -25.11
N ARG A 533 -5.18 14.25 -23.98
CA ARG A 533 -5.99 15.45 -23.77
C ARG A 533 -5.68 16.07 -22.41
N THR A 534 -6.13 17.28 -22.17
CA THR A 534 -6.15 17.90 -20.84
C THR A 534 -7.55 18.39 -20.49
N ASP A 535 -7.85 18.43 -19.19
CA ASP A 535 -9.11 18.97 -18.69
C ASP A 535 -9.04 20.51 -18.45
N ASP A 536 -10.04 21.07 -17.80
CA ASP A 536 -10.18 22.50 -17.49
C ASP A 536 -9.13 23.03 -16.48
N LEU A 537 -8.44 22.15 -15.77
CA LEU A 537 -7.35 22.48 -14.84
C LEU A 537 -5.96 22.13 -15.40
N GLY A 538 -5.91 21.60 -16.63
CA GLY A 538 -4.67 21.13 -17.26
C GLY A 538 -4.21 19.77 -16.74
N ARG A 539 -5.08 19.00 -16.08
CA ARG A 539 -4.81 17.60 -15.71
C ARG A 539 -4.76 16.75 -16.95
N LEU A 540 -3.86 15.76 -16.97
CA LEU A 540 -3.71 14.91 -18.14
C LEU A 540 -4.84 13.87 -18.24
N LEU A 541 -5.36 13.68 -19.44
CA LEU A 541 -6.25 12.60 -19.83
C LEU A 541 -5.57 11.74 -20.88
N VAL A 542 -5.36 10.46 -20.58
CA VAL A 542 -4.85 9.48 -21.54
C VAL A 542 -6.01 8.60 -22.01
N LEU A 543 -6.25 8.57 -23.29
CA LEU A 543 -7.27 7.76 -23.94
C LEU A 543 -6.59 6.64 -24.74
N GLY A 544 -7.13 5.43 -24.65
CA GLY A 544 -6.65 4.29 -25.44
C GLY A 544 -7.06 4.36 -26.91
N GLY A 545 -6.67 3.34 -27.67
CA GLY A 545 -7.07 3.14 -29.06
C GLY A 545 -8.57 2.89 -29.23
N HIS A 546 -8.95 2.54 -30.45
CA HIS A 546 -10.37 2.39 -30.86
C HIS A 546 -10.88 0.94 -30.83
N GLY A 547 -10.16 0.01 -30.18
CA GLY A 547 -10.52 -1.41 -30.10
C GLY A 547 -10.19 -2.19 -31.37
N VAL A 548 -9.22 -1.71 -32.15
CA VAL A 548 -8.84 -2.29 -33.43
C VAL A 548 -7.88 -3.45 -33.23
N SER A 549 -8.24 -4.61 -33.79
CA SER A 549 -7.34 -5.76 -33.90
C SER A 549 -7.42 -6.32 -35.32
N ALA A 550 -6.27 -6.69 -35.89
CA ALA A 550 -6.21 -7.23 -37.25
C ALA A 550 -4.97 -8.07 -37.49
N SER A 551 -5.00 -8.84 -38.58
CA SER A 551 -3.84 -9.48 -39.18
C SER A 551 -3.61 -8.91 -40.58
N PRO A 552 -2.43 -8.29 -40.85
CA PRO A 552 -2.10 -7.78 -42.18
C PRO A 552 -2.08 -8.85 -43.28
N SER A 553 -1.75 -10.09 -42.94
CA SER A 553 -1.73 -11.23 -43.87
C SER A 553 -3.08 -11.92 -44.00
N GLY A 554 -4.08 -11.57 -43.20
CA GLY A 554 -5.35 -12.30 -43.10
C GLY A 554 -5.17 -13.68 -42.44
N ALA A 555 -4.21 -13.82 -41.51
CA ALA A 555 -4.02 -15.05 -40.75
C ALA A 555 -5.27 -15.38 -39.92
N PRO A 556 -5.63 -16.67 -39.76
CA PRO A 556 -6.75 -17.05 -38.92
C PRO A 556 -6.51 -16.64 -37.47
N LEU A 557 -7.58 -16.33 -36.75
CA LEU A 557 -7.53 -15.93 -35.34
C LEU A 557 -7.05 -17.07 -34.47
N VAL A 558 -7.50 -18.29 -34.79
CA VAL A 558 -7.09 -19.52 -34.10
C VAL A 558 -6.60 -20.55 -35.12
N THR A 559 -5.81 -21.49 -34.64
CA THR A 559 -5.41 -22.67 -35.41
C THR A 559 -5.90 -23.94 -34.69
N PHE A 560 -6.23 -24.94 -35.46
CA PHE A 560 -6.67 -26.25 -34.94
C PHE A 560 -5.63 -27.32 -35.31
N VAL A 561 -5.23 -28.10 -34.30
CA VAL A 561 -4.40 -29.27 -34.49
C VAL A 561 -5.20 -30.51 -34.06
N GLU A 562 -5.47 -31.41 -34.98
CA GLU A 562 -6.29 -32.62 -34.73
C GLU A 562 -7.70 -32.29 -34.13
N GLY A 563 -8.26 -31.12 -34.50
CA GLY A 563 -9.53 -30.69 -34.01
C GLY A 563 -9.50 -29.95 -32.64
N VAL A 564 -8.32 -29.85 -32.01
CA VAL A 564 -8.13 -29.09 -30.77
C VAL A 564 -7.72 -27.69 -31.13
N GLU A 565 -8.44 -26.72 -30.55
CA GLU A 565 -8.16 -25.29 -30.68
C GLU A 565 -6.80 -24.94 -30.09
N GLN A 566 -6.03 -24.17 -30.84
CA GLN A 566 -4.73 -23.67 -30.43
C GLN A 566 -4.67 -22.14 -30.59
N ASN A 567 -3.92 -21.47 -29.72
CA ASN A 567 -3.51 -20.06 -29.90
C ASN A 567 -4.63 -19.00 -29.94
N PHE A 568 -5.79 -19.22 -29.32
CA PHE A 568 -6.84 -18.21 -29.27
C PHE A 568 -6.43 -16.90 -28.57
N ASN A 569 -5.41 -16.96 -27.72
CA ASN A 569 -4.83 -15.85 -26.96
C ASN A 569 -3.40 -15.52 -27.41
N ASN A 570 -2.90 -16.22 -28.43
CA ASN A 570 -1.54 -16.06 -28.95
C ASN A 570 -1.54 -16.08 -30.50
N SER A 571 -2.48 -15.39 -31.12
CA SER A 571 -2.70 -15.45 -32.56
C SER A 571 -1.48 -14.95 -33.34
N VAL A 572 -1.06 -15.74 -34.33
CA VAL A 572 0.12 -15.48 -35.14
C VAL A 572 -0.22 -14.42 -36.18
N ASP A 573 0.66 -13.42 -36.31
CA ASP A 573 0.51 -12.32 -37.26
C ASP A 573 -0.64 -11.35 -36.98
N TRP A 574 -1.09 -11.30 -35.72
CA TRP A 574 -2.08 -10.37 -35.23
C TRP A 574 -1.48 -9.25 -34.40
N TYR A 575 -2.17 -8.11 -34.38
CA TYR A 575 -1.96 -7.01 -33.46
C TYR A 575 -3.29 -6.55 -32.87
N ASP A 576 -3.23 -5.82 -31.75
CA ASP A 576 -4.30 -5.02 -31.17
C ASP A 576 -3.77 -3.64 -30.76
N ASP A 577 -4.65 -2.78 -30.25
CA ASP A 577 -4.33 -1.39 -29.94
C ASP A 577 -4.34 -1.07 -28.43
N VAL A 578 -4.26 -2.10 -27.57
CA VAL A 578 -3.95 -1.88 -26.14
C VAL A 578 -2.47 -1.54 -25.96
N ALA A 579 -2.13 -0.84 -24.90
CA ALA A 579 -0.78 -0.32 -24.73
C ALA A 579 -0.49 -0.02 -23.25
N ASP A 580 0.76 0.19 -22.91
CA ASP A 580 1.17 0.73 -21.62
C ASP A 580 2.45 1.56 -21.73
N GLY A 581 2.69 2.39 -20.71
CA GLY A 581 3.94 3.11 -20.62
C GLY A 581 3.99 4.25 -19.61
N PRO A 582 5.14 4.91 -19.46
CA PRO A 582 5.39 5.94 -18.48
C PRO A 582 4.65 7.25 -18.77
N VAL A 583 4.18 7.87 -17.70
CA VAL A 583 3.61 9.22 -17.63
C VAL A 583 4.55 10.09 -16.81
N SER A 584 5.04 11.17 -17.37
CA SER A 584 5.94 12.13 -16.73
C SER A 584 5.49 13.57 -17.00
N ALA A 585 6.04 14.51 -16.25
CA ALA A 585 5.79 15.93 -16.47
C ALA A 585 7.04 16.74 -16.12
N VAL A 586 7.17 17.91 -16.77
CA VAL A 586 8.05 18.99 -16.33
C VAL A 586 7.16 20.01 -15.64
N VAL A 587 7.51 20.36 -14.40
CA VAL A 587 6.71 21.25 -13.57
C VAL A 587 7.56 22.39 -13.04
N HIS A 588 7.04 23.61 -13.18
CA HIS A 588 7.65 24.79 -12.56
C HIS A 588 6.64 25.44 -11.61
N VAL A 589 7.09 25.72 -10.39
CA VAL A 589 6.33 26.44 -9.38
C VAL A 589 7.01 27.78 -9.15
N ASN A 590 6.29 28.87 -9.33
CA ASN A 590 6.85 30.24 -9.26
C ASN A 590 8.08 30.44 -10.19
N GLY A 591 8.08 29.77 -11.36
CA GLY A 591 9.17 29.81 -12.33
C GLY A 591 10.37 28.91 -12.01
N ASN A 592 10.36 28.18 -10.88
CA ASN A 592 11.43 27.24 -10.51
C ASN A 592 11.05 25.80 -10.87
N PRO A 593 11.93 25.04 -11.53
CA PRO A 593 11.68 23.62 -11.80
C PRO A 593 11.71 22.83 -10.49
N ILE A 594 10.77 21.91 -10.34
CA ILE A 594 10.72 20.98 -9.19
C ILE A 594 10.87 19.54 -9.67
N PRO A 595 11.49 18.65 -8.87
CA PRO A 595 11.55 17.21 -9.18
C PRO A 595 10.15 16.61 -9.24
N VAL A 596 9.90 15.74 -10.25
CA VAL A 596 8.60 15.08 -10.43
C VAL A 596 8.76 13.55 -10.44
N THR A 597 8.03 12.87 -9.58
CA THR A 597 7.93 11.40 -9.61
C THR A 597 6.89 11.00 -10.67
N SER A 598 7.31 10.17 -11.61
CA SER A 598 6.50 9.70 -12.73
C SER A 598 5.46 8.65 -12.30
N ALA A 599 4.47 8.44 -13.16
CA ALA A 599 3.44 7.42 -13.09
C ALA A 599 3.48 6.51 -14.31
N TRP A 600 2.49 5.62 -14.41
CA TRP A 600 2.33 4.68 -15.52
C TRP A 600 0.88 4.66 -16.00
N VAL A 601 0.65 4.54 -17.28
CA VAL A 601 -0.68 4.29 -17.85
C VAL A 601 -0.73 2.89 -18.44
N VAL A 602 -1.85 2.21 -18.21
CA VAL A 602 -2.19 0.96 -18.89
C VAL A 602 -3.50 1.16 -19.63
N VAL A 603 -3.52 0.76 -20.89
CA VAL A 603 -4.71 0.75 -21.73
C VAL A 603 -5.15 -0.71 -21.88
N GLY A 604 -6.33 -1.01 -21.37
CA GLY A 604 -6.96 -2.34 -21.46
C GLY A 604 -8.17 -2.37 -22.41
N PRO A 605 -8.76 -3.55 -22.59
CA PRO A 605 -10.05 -3.73 -23.27
C PRO A 605 -11.21 -2.95 -22.63
N PRO A 606 -12.38 -2.85 -23.28
CA PRO A 606 -13.54 -2.16 -22.71
C PRO A 606 -13.98 -2.75 -21.38
N ASP A 607 -14.49 -1.91 -20.48
CA ASP A 607 -15.19 -2.34 -19.27
C ASP A 607 -16.66 -2.59 -19.59
N TYR A 608 -17.06 -3.86 -19.57
CA TYR A 608 -18.46 -4.24 -19.84
C TYR A 608 -19.34 -4.23 -18.58
N ALA A 609 -18.78 -3.91 -17.41
CA ALA A 609 -19.52 -3.75 -16.17
C ALA A 609 -18.94 -2.60 -15.30
N PRO A 610 -18.93 -1.36 -15.84
CA PRO A 610 -18.39 -0.22 -15.10
C PRO A 610 -19.17 0.00 -13.80
N GLY A 611 -18.43 0.19 -12.71
CA GLY A 611 -18.99 0.32 -11.37
C GLY A 611 -19.02 -0.96 -10.56
N ILE A 612 -18.80 -2.14 -11.15
CA ILE A 612 -18.62 -3.39 -10.40
C ILE A 612 -17.13 -3.60 -10.16
N ALA A 613 -16.72 -3.50 -8.89
CA ALA A 613 -15.33 -3.70 -8.49
C ALA A 613 -14.96 -5.20 -8.55
N ALA A 614 -13.70 -5.48 -8.82
CA ALA A 614 -13.18 -6.83 -8.77
C ALA A 614 -13.19 -7.36 -7.33
N PHE A 615 -13.53 -8.63 -7.15
CA PHE A 615 -13.55 -9.26 -5.84
C PHE A 615 -12.17 -9.27 -5.18
N ARG A 616 -11.16 -9.73 -5.92
CA ARG A 616 -9.75 -9.64 -5.58
C ARG A 616 -9.13 -8.61 -6.53
N SER A 617 -8.94 -7.39 -6.04
CA SER A 617 -8.52 -6.30 -6.88
C SER A 617 -7.00 -6.29 -7.09
N MET A 618 -6.57 -5.66 -8.18
CA MET A 618 -5.16 -5.42 -8.43
C MET A 618 -4.52 -4.54 -7.36
N TYR A 619 -5.29 -3.61 -6.77
CA TYR A 619 -4.81 -2.82 -5.63
C TYR A 619 -4.53 -3.69 -4.41
N ASP A 620 -5.44 -4.62 -4.07
CA ASP A 620 -5.25 -5.54 -2.93
C ASP A 620 -3.94 -6.32 -3.09
N MET A 621 -3.65 -6.80 -4.31
CA MET A 621 -2.44 -7.58 -4.59
C MET A 621 -1.18 -6.74 -4.67
N ALA A 622 -1.23 -5.56 -5.29
CA ALA A 622 -0.09 -4.63 -5.28
C ALA A 622 0.25 -4.16 -3.86
N ARG A 623 -0.78 -3.92 -3.04
CA ARG A 623 -0.61 -3.59 -1.63
C ARG A 623 -0.01 -4.76 -0.85
N HIS A 624 -0.50 -5.99 -1.07
CA HIS A 624 0.05 -7.20 -0.47
C HIS A 624 1.54 -7.34 -0.82
N ALA A 625 1.90 -7.27 -2.12
CA ALA A 625 3.27 -7.34 -2.57
C ALA A 625 4.17 -6.23 -1.99
N ALA A 626 3.63 -5.01 -1.86
CA ALA A 626 4.36 -3.89 -1.29
C ALA A 626 4.61 -4.05 0.23
N ILE A 627 3.65 -4.63 0.97
CA ILE A 627 3.82 -4.95 2.39
C ILE A 627 4.85 -6.07 2.57
N ASP A 628 4.75 -7.16 1.81
CA ASP A 628 5.65 -8.30 1.92
C ASP A 628 7.10 -7.95 1.52
N ALA A 629 7.26 -7.03 0.59
CA ALA A 629 8.57 -6.45 0.25
C ALA A 629 8.97 -5.28 1.17
N ALA A 630 8.17 -4.99 2.18
CA ALA A 630 8.37 -3.90 3.14
C ALA A 630 8.57 -2.50 2.50
N MET A 631 7.91 -2.28 1.37
CA MET A 631 7.83 -0.95 0.74
C MET A 631 6.86 -0.02 1.46
N ILE A 632 5.86 -0.60 2.14
CA ILE A 632 4.88 0.09 2.98
C ILE A 632 4.64 -0.72 4.27
N PRO A 633 4.12 -0.10 5.34
CA PRO A 633 3.81 -0.81 6.58
C PRO A 633 2.74 -1.88 6.36
N PRO A 634 2.69 -2.92 7.20
CA PRO A 634 1.53 -3.78 7.33
C PRO A 634 0.28 -2.96 7.63
N ASP A 635 -0.88 -3.57 7.36
CA ASP A 635 -2.15 -2.99 7.71
C ASP A 635 -2.23 -2.72 9.23
N GLY A 636 -2.89 -1.62 9.60
CA GLY A 636 -3.18 -1.30 10.99
C GLY A 636 -4.24 -2.24 11.60
N ALA A 637 -4.87 -1.79 12.67
CA ALA A 637 -6.03 -2.48 13.24
C ALA A 637 -7.12 -2.64 12.17
N THR A 638 -7.76 -3.80 12.13
CA THR A 638 -8.83 -4.09 11.16
C THR A 638 -10.00 -3.13 11.38
N SER A 639 -10.42 -2.45 10.32
CA SER A 639 -11.60 -1.57 10.29
C SER A 639 -12.77 -2.29 9.63
N TYR A 640 -13.94 -2.21 10.26
CA TYR A 640 -15.14 -2.77 9.65
C TYR A 640 -15.50 -2.07 8.33
N THR A 641 -15.42 -0.74 8.31
CA THR A 641 -15.78 0.06 7.12
C THR A 641 -14.75 0.03 6.02
N ALA A 642 -13.46 -0.05 6.35
CA ALA A 642 -12.39 -0.04 5.35
C ALA A 642 -12.02 -1.44 4.83
N ASP A 643 -12.05 -2.48 5.68
CA ASP A 643 -11.48 -3.78 5.33
C ASP A 643 -12.54 -4.88 5.13
N ILE A 644 -13.65 -4.84 5.88
CA ILE A 644 -14.67 -5.91 5.84
C ILE A 644 -15.85 -5.55 4.94
N LEU A 645 -16.45 -4.40 5.14
CA LEU A 645 -17.63 -3.96 4.39
C LEU A 645 -17.40 -3.89 2.86
N PRO A 646 -16.28 -3.38 2.35
CA PRO A 646 -16.01 -3.37 0.91
C PRO A 646 -15.96 -4.77 0.30
N LEU A 647 -15.39 -5.76 1.01
CA LEU A 647 -15.35 -7.14 0.58
C LEU A 647 -16.75 -7.75 0.42
N LEU A 648 -17.62 -7.55 1.43
CA LEU A 648 -19.01 -8.04 1.38
C LEU A 648 -19.79 -7.39 0.24
N ARG A 649 -19.55 -6.12 -0.05
CA ARG A 649 -20.13 -5.41 -1.18
C ARG A 649 -19.69 -5.98 -2.52
N ARG A 650 -18.39 -6.17 -2.71
CA ARG A 650 -17.82 -6.76 -3.93
C ARG A 650 -18.45 -8.13 -4.22
N LEU A 651 -18.66 -8.97 -3.19
CA LEU A 651 -19.37 -10.25 -3.32
C LEU A 651 -20.81 -10.05 -3.75
N SER A 652 -21.52 -9.13 -3.09
CA SER A 652 -22.93 -8.85 -3.42
C SER A 652 -23.10 -8.33 -4.83
N ASP A 653 -22.21 -7.44 -5.30
CA ASP A 653 -22.32 -6.82 -6.63
C ASP A 653 -22.06 -7.80 -7.77
N LEU A 654 -21.29 -8.86 -7.55
CA LEU A 654 -21.06 -9.90 -8.55
C LEU A 654 -22.34 -10.68 -8.91
N GLN A 655 -23.42 -10.59 -8.14
CA GLN A 655 -24.71 -11.16 -8.48
C GLN A 655 -25.28 -10.63 -9.81
N TRP A 656 -24.84 -9.47 -10.26
CA TRP A 656 -25.33 -8.83 -11.47
C TRP A 656 -24.60 -9.25 -12.74
N VAL A 657 -23.47 -9.96 -12.59
CA VAL A 657 -22.60 -10.39 -13.68
C VAL A 657 -22.36 -11.90 -13.71
N ASN A 658 -22.92 -12.64 -12.76
CA ASN A 658 -22.81 -14.09 -12.71
C ASN A 658 -24.00 -14.74 -11.99
N LEU A 659 -24.53 -15.85 -12.56
CA LEU A 659 -25.69 -16.57 -12.02
C LEU A 659 -25.40 -17.24 -10.67
N GLY A 660 -24.22 -17.84 -10.49
CA GLY A 660 -23.84 -18.49 -9.22
C GLY A 660 -23.79 -17.51 -8.07
N PHE A 661 -23.23 -16.30 -8.29
CA PHE A 661 -23.26 -15.22 -7.29
C PHE A 661 -24.69 -14.70 -7.06
N ALA A 662 -25.54 -14.64 -8.09
CA ALA A 662 -26.93 -14.27 -7.93
C ALA A 662 -27.71 -15.28 -7.07
N GLN A 663 -27.46 -16.57 -7.24
CA GLN A 663 -28.06 -17.64 -6.42
C GLN A 663 -27.57 -17.62 -4.96
N SER A 664 -26.35 -17.15 -4.73
CA SER A 664 -25.77 -17.05 -3.38
C SER A 664 -26.16 -15.75 -2.67
N PHE A 665 -25.95 -14.61 -3.29
CA PHE A 665 -25.91 -13.32 -2.61
C PHE A 665 -27.07 -12.37 -2.91
N SER A 666 -27.99 -12.73 -3.84
CA SER A 666 -29.21 -11.95 -4.02
C SER A 666 -30.10 -12.03 -2.77
N LEU A 667 -31.07 -11.14 -2.65
CA LEU A 667 -32.01 -11.14 -1.51
C LEU A 667 -32.77 -12.47 -1.33
N THR A 668 -32.94 -13.22 -2.41
CA THR A 668 -33.56 -14.54 -2.40
C THR A 668 -32.55 -15.68 -2.49
N GLY A 669 -31.25 -15.36 -2.45
CA GLY A 669 -30.17 -16.31 -2.51
C GLY A 669 -30.01 -17.13 -1.24
N SER A 670 -29.07 -18.09 -1.30
CA SER A 670 -28.82 -18.97 -0.14
C SER A 670 -28.12 -18.25 1.02
N THR A 671 -27.40 -17.17 0.76
CA THR A 671 -26.65 -16.39 1.77
C THR A 671 -26.72 -14.91 1.41
N PRO A 672 -27.90 -14.29 1.56
CA PRO A 672 -28.09 -12.90 1.14
C PRO A 672 -27.27 -11.96 2.02
N ILE A 673 -26.50 -11.09 1.40
CA ILE A 673 -25.80 -10.00 2.07
C ILE A 673 -26.76 -8.83 2.19
N SER A 674 -27.56 -8.84 3.25
CA SER A 674 -28.58 -7.83 3.51
C SER A 674 -28.04 -6.69 4.37
N THR A 675 -28.72 -5.55 4.35
CA THR A 675 -28.44 -4.42 5.25
C THR A 675 -28.48 -4.83 6.74
N ASN A 676 -29.42 -5.73 7.10
CA ASN A 676 -29.49 -6.25 8.45
C ASN A 676 -28.25 -7.07 8.82
N LEU A 677 -27.80 -7.97 7.94
CA LEU A 677 -26.56 -8.74 8.18
C LEU A 677 -25.37 -7.80 8.40
N ILE A 678 -25.20 -6.77 7.57
CA ILE A 678 -24.12 -5.79 7.71
C ILE A 678 -24.18 -5.06 9.04
N ARG A 679 -25.37 -4.68 9.52
CA ARG A 679 -25.56 -4.05 10.84
C ARG A 679 -25.25 -5.00 11.98
N GLU A 680 -25.68 -6.24 11.86
CA GLU A 680 -25.44 -7.25 12.90
C GLU A 680 -23.95 -7.60 13.02
N LEU A 681 -23.24 -7.79 11.91
CA LEU A 681 -21.86 -8.25 11.89
C LEU A 681 -20.88 -7.35 12.65
N GLN A 682 -21.14 -6.04 12.73
CA GLN A 682 -20.28 -5.12 13.48
C GLN A 682 -20.53 -5.14 15.02
N LYS A 683 -21.63 -5.75 15.49
CA LYS A 683 -21.95 -5.75 16.92
C LYS A 683 -21.02 -6.70 17.68
N PRO A 684 -20.59 -6.35 18.89
CA PRO A 684 -19.71 -7.21 19.71
C PRO A 684 -20.26 -8.61 19.93
N GLU A 685 -21.58 -8.73 20.14
CA GLU A 685 -22.28 -9.99 20.42
C GLU A 685 -22.43 -10.92 19.22
N SER A 686 -22.21 -10.46 18.00
CA SER A 686 -22.48 -11.22 16.77
C SER A 686 -21.33 -12.17 16.37
N THR A 687 -20.69 -12.80 17.34
CA THR A 687 -19.52 -13.68 17.12
C THR A 687 -19.85 -14.88 16.23
N ASP A 688 -21.01 -15.52 16.46
CA ASP A 688 -21.41 -16.68 15.68
C ASP A 688 -21.68 -16.33 14.21
N GLN A 689 -22.34 -15.20 13.96
CA GLN A 689 -22.59 -14.73 12.59
C GLN A 689 -21.29 -14.37 11.87
N ARG A 690 -20.35 -13.75 12.57
CA ARG A 690 -19.02 -13.48 12.01
C ARG A 690 -18.27 -14.76 11.66
N PHE A 691 -18.36 -15.76 12.54
CA PHE A 691 -17.75 -17.07 12.28
C PHE A 691 -18.41 -17.75 11.07
N ASP A 692 -19.73 -17.72 10.96
CA ASP A 692 -20.48 -18.28 9.81
C ASP A 692 -20.06 -17.63 8.49
N VAL A 693 -19.85 -16.30 8.47
CA VAL A 693 -19.35 -15.58 7.29
C VAL A 693 -17.89 -15.97 7.00
N TYR A 694 -17.02 -15.94 7.99
CA TYR A 694 -15.60 -16.28 7.82
C TYR A 694 -15.39 -17.70 7.29
N ALA A 695 -16.15 -18.67 7.82
CA ALA A 695 -16.05 -20.08 7.43
C ALA A 695 -16.39 -20.34 5.96
N GLN A 696 -17.09 -19.40 5.29
CA GLN A 696 -17.38 -19.49 3.86
C GLN A 696 -16.20 -19.10 2.97
N PHE A 697 -15.23 -18.33 3.49
CA PHE A 697 -14.11 -17.88 2.66
C PHE A 697 -13.06 -18.97 2.45
N LEU A 698 -12.56 -19.04 1.22
CA LEU A 698 -11.42 -19.88 0.89
C LEU A 698 -10.14 -19.25 1.45
N SER A 699 -9.39 -20.01 2.24
CA SER A 699 -8.09 -19.56 2.76
C SER A 699 -7.03 -19.52 1.64
N PRO A 700 -6.23 -18.46 1.54
CA PRO A 700 -5.09 -18.44 0.61
C PRO A 700 -4.02 -19.50 0.93
N ASP A 701 -3.97 -19.96 2.17
CA ASP A 701 -3.00 -20.96 2.65
C ASP A 701 -3.53 -22.41 2.59
N ASP A 702 -4.76 -22.61 2.11
CA ASP A 702 -5.35 -23.93 2.02
C ASP A 702 -4.67 -24.76 0.92
N THR A 703 -3.73 -25.59 1.32
CA THR A 703 -2.97 -26.50 0.42
C THR A 703 -3.74 -27.76 0.05
N SER A 704 -4.89 -28.00 0.67
CA SER A 704 -5.80 -29.10 0.35
C SER A 704 -6.99 -28.53 -0.42
N ALA A 705 -6.90 -28.31 -1.72
CA ALA A 705 -8.08 -27.90 -2.51
C ALA A 705 -8.95 -29.13 -2.89
N PRO A 706 -9.78 -29.68 -1.99
CA PRO A 706 -10.72 -30.68 -2.39
C PRO A 706 -11.80 -30.04 -3.26
N VAL A 707 -12.46 -30.84 -4.08
CA VAL A 707 -13.58 -30.43 -4.93
C VAL A 707 -14.61 -29.56 -4.17
N GLY A 708 -14.79 -29.77 -2.87
CA GLY A 708 -15.63 -28.95 -2.00
C GLY A 708 -15.15 -27.50 -1.81
N SER A 709 -13.88 -27.18 -2.06
CA SER A 709 -13.35 -25.80 -1.97
C SER A 709 -13.93 -24.89 -3.04
N ALA A 710 -14.33 -25.42 -4.18
CA ALA A 710 -14.99 -24.68 -5.25
C ALA A 710 -16.34 -24.06 -4.83
N LEU A 711 -16.94 -24.55 -3.74
CA LEU A 711 -18.20 -24.05 -3.18
C LEU A 711 -17.98 -22.96 -2.11
N LYS A 712 -16.72 -22.69 -1.73
CA LYS A 712 -16.37 -21.60 -0.82
C LYS A 712 -16.28 -20.26 -1.57
N TRP A 713 -16.35 -19.19 -0.82
CA TRP A 713 -16.21 -17.84 -1.37
C TRP A 713 -14.74 -17.45 -1.58
N PRO A 714 -14.40 -16.82 -2.71
CA PRO A 714 -15.21 -16.63 -3.90
C PRO A 714 -15.31 -17.92 -4.70
N GLN A 715 -16.43 -18.11 -5.39
CA GLN A 715 -16.60 -19.24 -6.31
C GLN A 715 -16.03 -18.83 -7.67
N LEU A 716 -14.71 -18.74 -7.78
CA LEU A 716 -14.00 -18.35 -8.98
C LEU A 716 -12.90 -19.37 -9.30
N TYR A 717 -12.68 -19.63 -10.56
CA TYR A 717 -11.49 -20.32 -11.00
C TYR A 717 -10.23 -19.46 -10.75
N GLY A 718 -9.14 -20.11 -10.38
CA GLY A 718 -7.83 -19.52 -10.21
C GLY A 718 -6.90 -19.71 -11.41
N ASP A 719 -5.64 -19.94 -11.13
CA ASP A 719 -4.59 -20.04 -12.14
C ASP A 719 -4.69 -21.28 -13.04
N SER A 720 -5.45 -22.30 -12.66
CA SER A 720 -5.62 -23.55 -13.44
C SER A 720 -6.97 -23.63 -14.16
N PHE A 721 -7.54 -22.48 -14.54
CA PHE A 721 -8.77 -22.47 -15.33
C PHE A 721 -8.68 -23.34 -16.58
N GLY A 722 -9.76 -24.05 -16.89
CA GLY A 722 -9.83 -24.99 -18.03
C GLY A 722 -9.30 -26.38 -17.73
N GLN A 723 -8.86 -26.68 -16.51
CA GLN A 723 -8.57 -28.03 -16.05
C GLN A 723 -9.83 -28.69 -15.50
N THR A 724 -9.91 -30.01 -15.62
CA THR A 724 -11.14 -30.78 -15.34
C THR A 724 -11.62 -30.65 -13.90
N ALA A 725 -10.73 -30.51 -12.95
CA ALA A 725 -11.04 -30.24 -11.54
C ALA A 725 -9.88 -29.54 -10.85
N PRO A 726 -10.14 -28.57 -9.97
CA PRO A 726 -9.09 -27.97 -9.15
C PRO A 726 -8.40 -29.05 -8.31
N SER A 727 -7.08 -29.11 -8.39
CA SER A 727 -6.26 -30.09 -7.69
C SER A 727 -5.23 -29.46 -6.76
N ALA A 728 -5.02 -28.15 -6.89
CA ALA A 728 -4.06 -27.38 -6.12
C ALA A 728 -4.67 -26.05 -5.64
N PRO A 729 -4.06 -25.38 -4.64
CA PRO A 729 -4.58 -24.10 -4.12
C PRO A 729 -4.72 -23.00 -5.17
N GLY A 730 -3.81 -22.93 -6.15
CA GLY A 730 -3.84 -21.96 -7.25
C GLY A 730 -4.95 -22.20 -8.26
N ASP A 731 -5.60 -23.37 -8.25
CA ASP A 731 -6.66 -23.74 -9.19
C ASP A 731 -7.95 -22.94 -8.96
N VAL A 732 -8.16 -22.49 -7.74
CA VAL A 732 -9.26 -21.61 -7.33
C VAL A 732 -8.74 -20.29 -6.81
N LEU A 733 -9.45 -19.20 -7.06
CA LEU A 733 -9.02 -17.86 -6.65
C LEU A 733 -9.51 -17.57 -5.22
N PRO A 734 -8.66 -17.59 -4.19
CA PRO A 734 -9.02 -17.18 -2.84
C PRO A 734 -9.09 -15.66 -2.72
N VAL A 735 -9.48 -15.15 -1.56
CA VAL A 735 -9.26 -13.74 -1.19
C VAL A 735 -7.77 -13.43 -1.13
N ALA A 736 -7.40 -12.15 -1.28
CA ALA A 736 -6.01 -11.75 -1.07
C ALA A 736 -5.56 -12.09 0.37
N PRO A 737 -4.30 -12.51 0.59
CA PRO A 737 -3.83 -12.95 1.91
C PRO A 737 -4.06 -11.92 3.02
N ARG A 738 -3.85 -10.64 2.72
CA ARG A 738 -4.11 -9.56 3.69
C ARG A 738 -5.59 -9.39 4.01
N THR A 739 -6.46 -9.48 3.00
CA THR A 739 -7.91 -9.47 3.19
C THR A 739 -8.36 -10.64 4.08
N TYR A 740 -7.74 -11.82 3.91
CA TYR A 740 -8.02 -12.97 4.76
C TYR A 740 -7.53 -12.76 6.21
N ALA A 741 -6.41 -12.09 6.40
CA ALA A 741 -5.93 -11.71 7.74
C ALA A 741 -6.91 -10.74 8.45
N HIS A 742 -7.47 -9.76 7.73
CA HIS A 742 -8.54 -8.90 8.28
C HIS A 742 -9.80 -9.70 8.64
N LEU A 743 -10.18 -10.67 7.82
CA LEU A 743 -11.29 -11.58 8.15
C LEU A 743 -11.01 -12.42 9.40
N ALA A 744 -9.76 -12.86 9.61
CA ALA A 744 -9.35 -13.59 10.81
C ALA A 744 -9.42 -12.72 12.06
N ASN A 745 -9.00 -11.46 11.99
CA ASN A 745 -9.15 -10.49 13.07
C ASN A 745 -10.64 -10.21 13.36
N PHE A 746 -11.42 -10.02 12.30
CA PHE A 746 -12.86 -9.78 12.38
C PHE A 746 -13.62 -10.89 13.12
N VAL A 747 -13.33 -12.16 12.85
CA VAL A 747 -13.99 -13.29 13.54
C VAL A 747 -13.59 -13.38 15.01
N GLN A 748 -12.36 -12.95 15.33
CA GLN A 748 -11.85 -12.90 16.70
C GLN A 748 -12.35 -11.68 17.50
N SER A 749 -13.17 -10.82 16.89
CA SER A 749 -13.62 -9.54 17.46
C SER A 749 -12.49 -8.52 17.65
N ASP A 750 -11.36 -8.69 16.96
CA ASP A 750 -10.22 -7.77 16.95
C ASP A 750 -10.32 -6.81 15.77
N PHE A 751 -11.29 -5.91 15.84
CA PHE A 751 -11.54 -4.91 14.80
C PHE A 751 -12.24 -3.66 15.36
N ALA A 752 -12.06 -2.53 14.67
CA ALA A 752 -12.82 -1.33 14.96
C ALA A 752 -14.23 -1.44 14.36
N SER A 753 -15.25 -1.36 15.22
CA SER A 753 -16.66 -1.22 14.80
C SER A 753 -16.95 0.24 14.49
N ASP A 754 -16.46 0.70 13.35
CA ASP A 754 -16.40 2.11 12.95
C ASP A 754 -17.50 2.52 11.95
N LEU A 755 -18.48 1.66 11.69
CA LEU A 755 -19.66 2.01 10.92
C LEU A 755 -20.58 2.89 11.77
N ASP A 756 -20.51 4.21 11.56
CA ASP A 756 -21.34 5.17 12.29
C ASP A 756 -22.80 5.15 11.77
N LEU A 757 -23.63 4.39 12.50
CA LEU A 757 -25.07 4.30 12.22
C LEU A 757 -25.83 5.63 12.46
N GLY A 758 -25.23 6.59 13.16
CA GLY A 758 -25.81 7.92 13.35
C GLY A 758 -25.58 8.83 12.16
N GLN A 759 -24.42 8.73 11.51
CA GLN A 759 -24.09 9.42 10.26
C GLN A 759 -24.76 8.76 9.04
N TYR A 760 -25.02 7.45 9.13
CA TYR A 760 -25.65 6.64 8.10
C TYR A 760 -26.90 5.94 8.66
N PRO A 761 -27.97 6.69 9.02
CA PRO A 761 -29.20 6.10 9.57
C PRO A 761 -29.83 5.10 8.59
N ASP A 762 -29.64 5.32 7.30
CA ASP A 762 -29.87 4.35 6.24
C ASP A 762 -28.48 3.83 5.82
N ILE A 763 -28.08 2.66 6.30
CA ILE A 763 -26.88 1.97 5.76
C ILE A 763 -27.03 1.99 4.24
N PRO A 764 -25.97 2.34 3.52
CA PRO A 764 -26.03 2.47 2.07
C PRO A 764 -26.67 1.23 1.46
N ARG A 765 -27.81 1.44 0.82
CA ARG A 765 -28.50 0.37 0.12
C ARG A 765 -27.62 -0.10 -1.02
N PHE A 766 -27.35 -1.37 -1.09
CA PHE A 766 -26.55 -1.95 -2.18
C PHE A 766 -27.30 -1.97 -3.49
N PRO A 767 -26.65 -1.68 -4.60
CA PRO A 767 -25.45 -0.85 -4.76
C PRO A 767 -25.78 0.63 -4.54
N ASP A 768 -24.99 1.35 -3.77
CA ASP A 768 -25.15 2.79 -3.56
C ASP A 768 -23.94 3.56 -4.13
N PRO A 769 -24.12 4.26 -5.26
CA PRO A 769 -23.04 5.02 -5.88
C PRO A 769 -22.60 6.26 -5.08
N HIS A 770 -23.37 6.66 -4.05
CA HIS A 770 -23.08 7.86 -3.26
C HIS A 770 -22.37 7.56 -1.92
N TYR A 771 -22.01 6.29 -1.70
CA TYR A 771 -21.40 5.89 -0.43
C TYR A 771 -20.02 6.50 -0.21
N ALA A 772 -19.19 6.58 -1.22
CA ALA A 772 -17.86 7.14 -1.07
C ALA A 772 -17.88 8.66 -1.08
N LYS A 773 -17.20 9.25 -0.10
CA LYS A 773 -16.96 10.69 -0.09
C LYS A 773 -16.26 11.10 -1.37
N PRO A 774 -16.71 12.14 -2.10
CA PRO A 774 -15.98 12.67 -3.26
C PRO A 774 -14.52 12.95 -2.96
N LEU A 775 -13.65 12.82 -3.95
CA LEU A 775 -12.21 12.98 -3.77
C LEU A 775 -11.89 14.40 -3.25
N GLU A 776 -12.54 15.40 -3.82
CA GLU A 776 -12.36 16.82 -3.52
C GLU A 776 -12.80 17.20 -2.09
N ASP A 777 -13.66 16.40 -1.47
CA ASP A 777 -14.10 16.60 -0.08
C ASP A 777 -13.13 16.00 0.94
N SER A 778 -12.10 15.29 0.47
CA SER A 778 -11.05 14.75 1.34
C SER A 778 -9.92 15.75 1.54
N PRO A 779 -9.24 15.71 2.69
CA PRO A 779 -8.02 16.49 2.90
C PRO A 779 -7.01 16.25 1.77
N ILE A 780 -6.29 17.29 1.37
CA ILE A 780 -5.28 17.21 0.30
C ILE A 780 -4.28 16.07 0.53
N ALA A 781 -3.87 15.86 1.78
CA ALA A 781 -2.90 14.83 2.14
C ALA A 781 -3.41 13.39 1.90
N GLU A 782 -4.73 13.16 1.88
CA GLU A 782 -5.35 11.84 1.69
C GLU A 782 -5.65 11.53 0.22
N GLN A 783 -5.85 12.57 -0.61
CA GLN A 783 -6.26 12.40 -2.00
C GLN A 783 -5.31 11.52 -2.83
N PRO A 784 -3.96 11.62 -2.70
CA PRO A 784 -3.02 10.78 -3.41
C PRO A 784 -3.20 9.28 -3.16
N ALA A 785 -3.46 8.88 -1.92
CA ALA A 785 -3.69 7.47 -1.57
C ALA A 785 -4.97 6.95 -2.22
N ARG A 786 -6.06 7.72 -2.18
CA ARG A 786 -7.33 7.38 -2.81
C ARG A 786 -7.23 7.28 -4.33
N LEU A 787 -6.46 8.17 -4.98
CA LEU A 787 -6.18 8.11 -6.41
C LEU A 787 -5.37 6.88 -6.80
N ASN A 788 -4.44 6.44 -5.97
CA ASN A 788 -3.66 5.23 -6.22
C ASN A 788 -4.52 3.96 -6.11
N GLU A 789 -5.50 3.95 -5.22
CA GLU A 789 -6.42 2.83 -5.02
C GLU A 789 -7.46 2.74 -6.14
N GLY A 790 -8.05 3.86 -6.54
CA GLY A 790 -9.24 3.92 -7.38
C GLY A 790 -9.19 3.06 -8.64
N PRO A 791 -8.30 3.35 -9.61
CA PRO A 791 -8.27 2.63 -10.88
C PRO A 791 -8.03 1.12 -10.72
N LEU A 792 -7.17 0.74 -9.79
CA LEU A 792 -6.78 -0.66 -9.58
C LEU A 792 -7.81 -1.47 -8.78
N SER A 793 -8.70 -0.83 -8.03
CA SER A 793 -9.83 -1.51 -7.36
C SER A 793 -10.83 -2.10 -8.34
N TYR A 794 -10.88 -1.58 -9.56
CA TYR A 794 -11.73 -2.05 -10.65
C TYR A 794 -11.01 -2.99 -11.65
N CYS A 795 -9.77 -3.37 -11.36
CA CYS A 795 -9.03 -4.39 -12.10
C CYS A 795 -8.94 -5.67 -11.28
N ILE A 796 -9.15 -6.82 -11.92
CA ILE A 796 -8.98 -8.12 -11.24
C ILE A 796 -7.49 -8.47 -11.14
N ALA A 797 -7.12 -9.16 -10.05
CA ALA A 797 -5.76 -9.64 -9.83
C ALA A 797 -5.65 -11.16 -9.96
N ASP A 798 -4.45 -11.61 -10.29
CA ASP A 798 -4.04 -13.02 -10.34
C ASP A 798 -4.79 -13.93 -11.32
N ALA A 799 -5.43 -13.36 -12.32
CA ALA A 799 -5.92 -14.17 -13.40
C ALA A 799 -4.72 -14.73 -14.20
N PHE A 800 -4.68 -16.05 -14.41
CA PHE A 800 -3.64 -16.61 -15.23
C PHE A 800 -3.85 -16.30 -16.72
N HIS A 801 -5.09 -16.04 -17.10
CA HIS A 801 -5.46 -15.53 -18.42
C HIS A 801 -5.39 -14.01 -18.44
N PRO A 802 -4.49 -13.42 -19.20
CA PRO A 802 -4.23 -11.99 -19.15
C PRO A 802 -5.13 -11.14 -20.07
N GLY A 803 -6.16 -11.71 -20.69
CA GLY A 803 -6.89 -11.08 -21.80
C GLY A 803 -7.33 -9.66 -21.56
N CYS A 804 -8.09 -9.42 -20.51
CA CYS A 804 -8.76 -8.15 -20.28
C CYS A 804 -8.16 -7.32 -19.15
N GLU A 805 -7.18 -7.86 -18.41
CA GLU A 805 -6.68 -7.24 -17.19
C GLU A 805 -5.17 -7.38 -17.04
N LEU A 806 -4.61 -6.54 -16.20
CA LEU A 806 -3.25 -6.70 -15.71
C LEU A 806 -3.16 -7.94 -14.84
N THR A 807 -2.22 -8.82 -15.14
CA THR A 807 -2.24 -10.17 -14.61
C THR A 807 -1.12 -10.46 -13.64
N TRP A 808 -0.75 -11.74 -13.55
CA TRP A 808 0.22 -12.27 -12.62
C TRP A 808 1.52 -11.46 -12.45
N PRO A 809 2.11 -10.77 -13.46
CA PRO A 809 3.30 -9.95 -13.23
C PRO A 809 3.11 -8.88 -12.17
N MET A 810 1.90 -8.31 -12.08
CA MET A 810 1.59 -7.22 -11.15
C MET A 810 1.56 -7.64 -9.68
N ARG A 811 1.54 -8.94 -9.37
CA ARG A 811 1.66 -9.46 -8.00
C ARG A 811 3.10 -9.51 -7.49
N HIS A 812 4.09 -9.22 -8.35
CA HIS A 812 5.51 -9.26 -8.00
C HIS A 812 6.02 -7.89 -7.56
N ALA A 813 6.57 -7.86 -6.35
CA ALA A 813 7.15 -6.64 -5.76
C ALA A 813 8.34 -6.07 -6.57
N THR A 814 9.04 -6.93 -7.33
CA THR A 814 10.17 -6.54 -8.17
C THR A 814 9.83 -5.53 -9.27
N LEU A 815 8.55 -5.45 -9.65
CA LEU A 815 8.05 -4.45 -10.60
C LEU A 815 7.97 -3.03 -10.02
N TYR A 816 8.02 -2.88 -8.69
CA TYR A 816 7.67 -1.64 -8.02
C TYR A 816 8.87 -0.96 -7.36
N ASP A 817 8.81 0.35 -7.34
CA ASP A 817 9.70 1.28 -6.63
C ASP A 817 8.97 1.96 -5.45
N GLY A 818 7.87 1.38 -5.00
CA GLY A 818 6.95 1.85 -3.97
C GLY A 818 5.53 1.42 -4.30
N LEU A 819 4.58 1.61 -3.39
CA LEU A 819 3.18 1.21 -3.62
C LEU A 819 2.66 1.76 -4.95
N VAL A 820 2.27 0.87 -5.85
CA VAL A 820 1.76 1.13 -7.20
C VAL A 820 2.64 2.07 -8.05
N ARG A 821 3.95 2.06 -7.81
CA ARG A 821 4.94 2.79 -8.61
C ARG A 821 5.76 1.83 -9.44
N ILE A 822 5.50 1.78 -10.74
CA ILE A 822 6.25 0.90 -11.65
C ILE A 822 7.69 1.37 -11.72
N LYS A 823 8.62 0.45 -11.48
CA LYS A 823 10.05 0.66 -11.60
C LYS A 823 10.42 0.87 -13.06
N ARG A 824 10.79 2.09 -13.40
CA ARG A 824 11.11 2.45 -14.79
C ARG A 824 12.52 2.02 -15.16
N ARG A 825 12.67 1.44 -16.36
CA ARG A 825 13.97 1.22 -17.00
C ARG A 825 14.50 2.56 -17.52
N ASP A 826 15.79 2.83 -17.31
CA ASP A 826 16.45 4.00 -17.89
C ASP A 826 16.39 3.92 -19.41
N ASP A 827 16.06 5.03 -20.09
CA ASP A 827 15.94 5.11 -21.54
C ASP A 827 17.26 4.77 -22.27
N ALA A 828 18.42 4.90 -21.59
CA ALA A 828 19.73 4.52 -22.10
C ALA A 828 20.05 3.02 -21.95
N VAL A 829 19.23 2.27 -21.20
CA VAL A 829 19.44 0.85 -20.93
C VAL A 829 18.54 0.00 -21.81
N SER A 830 19.15 -0.72 -22.74
CA SER A 830 18.43 -1.71 -23.56
C SER A 830 17.91 -2.88 -22.74
N GLU A 831 16.70 -3.35 -23.06
CA GLU A 831 16.20 -4.58 -22.47
C GLU A 831 17.07 -5.77 -22.86
N PRO A 832 17.38 -6.70 -21.93
CA PRO A 832 18.11 -7.92 -22.26
C PRO A 832 17.36 -8.79 -23.28
N ASP A 833 18.08 -9.47 -24.15
CA ASP A 833 17.48 -10.55 -24.97
C ASP A 833 17.31 -11.81 -24.11
N TYR A 834 16.07 -12.22 -23.88
CA TYR A 834 15.73 -13.42 -23.11
C TYR A 834 15.79 -14.70 -23.95
N GLY A 835 16.19 -14.64 -25.20
CA GLY A 835 16.34 -15.80 -26.09
C GLY A 835 15.04 -16.20 -26.81
N ALA A 836 15.04 -17.38 -27.44
CA ALA A 836 13.92 -17.92 -28.21
C ALA A 836 12.82 -18.50 -27.32
N THR A 837 13.14 -18.89 -26.10
CA THR A 837 12.23 -19.45 -25.10
C THR A 837 12.44 -18.77 -23.76
N LEU A 838 11.35 -18.65 -22.97
CA LEU A 838 11.37 -18.14 -21.63
C LEU A 838 11.00 -19.25 -20.65
N THR A 839 11.89 -19.53 -19.70
CA THR A 839 11.61 -20.46 -18.60
C THR A 839 11.02 -19.74 -17.39
N PRO A 840 10.26 -20.41 -16.52
CA PRO A 840 9.81 -19.85 -15.24
C PRO A 840 10.96 -19.25 -14.41
N ALA A 841 12.06 -19.97 -14.28
CA ALA A 841 13.24 -19.49 -13.57
C ALA A 841 13.84 -18.21 -14.17
N ARG A 842 13.85 -18.08 -15.51
CA ARG A 842 14.35 -16.86 -16.19
C ARG A 842 13.37 -15.71 -16.05
N ALA A 843 12.05 -15.99 -16.09
CA ALA A 843 11.03 -14.97 -15.90
C ALA A 843 11.11 -14.32 -14.51
N LEU A 844 11.41 -15.11 -13.48
CA LEU A 844 11.48 -14.71 -12.07
C LEU A 844 12.89 -14.29 -11.63
N ALA A 845 13.91 -14.37 -12.49
CA ALA A 845 15.28 -13.99 -12.14
C ALA A 845 15.37 -12.47 -11.87
N GLU A 846 16.34 -12.08 -11.04
CA GLU A 846 16.58 -10.68 -10.69
C GLU A 846 16.84 -9.78 -11.91
N ASP A 847 17.53 -10.32 -12.93
CA ASP A 847 17.74 -9.66 -14.22
C ASP A 847 16.71 -10.07 -15.30
N GLY A 848 15.59 -10.63 -14.86
CA GLY A 848 14.47 -11.07 -15.70
C GLY A 848 13.52 -9.94 -16.10
N PRO A 849 12.48 -10.28 -16.88
CA PRO A 849 11.51 -9.30 -17.39
C PRO A 849 10.58 -8.68 -16.34
N LEU A 850 10.58 -9.17 -15.10
CA LEU A 850 9.76 -8.65 -13.99
C LEU A 850 10.51 -7.62 -13.13
N HIS A 851 11.45 -6.89 -13.68
CA HIS A 851 12.20 -5.87 -12.98
C HIS A 851 11.83 -4.46 -13.49
N ALA A 852 12.80 -3.68 -13.95
CA ALA A 852 12.52 -2.35 -14.49
C ALA A 852 11.81 -2.43 -15.86
N GLN A 853 10.74 -1.66 -16.03
CA GLN A 853 9.84 -1.72 -17.18
C GLN A 853 10.06 -0.55 -18.14
N GLY A 854 9.99 -0.83 -19.43
CA GLY A 854 9.87 0.14 -20.50
C GLY A 854 8.45 0.19 -21.08
N PRO A 855 8.16 1.10 -22.02
CA PRO A 855 6.85 1.17 -22.66
C PRO A 855 6.47 -0.18 -23.31
N GLY A 856 5.24 -0.65 -23.07
CA GLY A 856 4.70 -1.91 -23.58
C GLY A 856 5.11 -3.17 -22.82
N ASP A 857 5.87 -3.03 -21.73
CA ASP A 857 6.40 -4.20 -21.00
C ASP A 857 5.39 -4.82 -20.02
N LEU A 858 4.33 -4.10 -19.63
CA LEU A 858 3.25 -4.67 -18.82
C LEU A 858 2.20 -5.38 -19.66
N THR A 859 1.72 -4.74 -20.72
CA THR A 859 0.66 -5.31 -21.57
C THR A 859 1.13 -6.44 -22.46
N ARG A 860 2.45 -6.61 -22.69
CA ARG A 860 3.00 -7.74 -23.48
C ARG A 860 2.63 -9.11 -22.93
N TRP A 861 2.30 -9.23 -21.64
CA TRP A 861 1.86 -10.44 -21.00
C TRP A 861 0.37 -10.74 -21.22
N MET A 862 -0.38 -9.84 -21.84
CA MET A 862 -1.80 -10.01 -22.13
C MET A 862 -2.01 -10.84 -23.40
N ALA A 863 -3.23 -11.35 -23.56
CA ALA A 863 -3.65 -12.10 -24.74
C ALA A 863 -3.61 -11.25 -26.03
N LEU A 864 -3.43 -11.92 -27.15
CA LEU A 864 -3.32 -11.32 -28.48
C LEU A 864 -4.17 -12.11 -29.49
N PRO A 865 -5.19 -11.49 -30.09
CA PRO A 865 -5.81 -10.22 -29.70
C PRO A 865 -6.71 -10.38 -28.47
N TRP A 866 -6.95 -9.29 -27.75
CA TRP A 866 -7.78 -9.30 -26.55
C TRP A 866 -9.23 -9.77 -26.80
N GLN A 867 -9.79 -9.55 -27.97
CA GLN A 867 -11.16 -9.95 -28.33
C GLN A 867 -11.29 -11.47 -28.39
N GLY A 868 -10.27 -12.16 -28.88
CA GLY A 868 -10.26 -13.62 -28.92
C GLY A 868 -10.36 -14.21 -27.53
N ASP A 869 -9.53 -13.69 -26.62
CA ASP A 869 -9.56 -14.10 -25.22
C ASP A 869 -10.86 -13.74 -24.52
N THR A 870 -11.35 -12.52 -24.69
CA THR A 870 -12.62 -12.05 -24.11
C THR A 870 -13.79 -12.98 -24.48
N ALA A 871 -13.88 -13.41 -25.73
CA ALA A 871 -14.90 -14.33 -26.18
C ALA A 871 -14.69 -15.75 -25.65
N ARG A 872 -13.46 -16.25 -25.71
CA ARG A 872 -13.14 -17.65 -25.46
C ARG A 872 -13.07 -18.00 -23.98
N CYS A 873 -12.43 -17.20 -23.15
CA CYS A 873 -12.37 -17.41 -21.71
C CYS A 873 -13.74 -17.43 -21.07
N ARG A 874 -14.64 -16.62 -21.59
CA ARG A 874 -16.02 -16.59 -21.14
C ARG A 874 -16.78 -17.86 -21.48
N SER A 875 -16.53 -18.43 -22.66
CA SER A 875 -17.20 -19.63 -23.16
C SER A 875 -16.48 -20.93 -22.81
N GLY A 876 -15.23 -20.86 -22.35
CA GLY A 876 -14.34 -21.99 -22.21
C GLY A 876 -14.22 -22.59 -20.82
N TYR A 877 -14.93 -22.10 -19.80
CA TYR A 877 -14.93 -22.80 -18.53
C TYR A 877 -15.69 -24.13 -18.64
N ASP A 878 -15.24 -25.13 -17.89
CA ASP A 878 -15.75 -26.49 -17.98
C ASP A 878 -17.12 -26.60 -17.30
N PRO A 879 -18.22 -26.71 -18.07
CA PRO A 879 -19.56 -26.86 -17.51
C PRO A 879 -19.80 -28.24 -16.86
N GLU A 880 -19.00 -29.25 -17.17
CA GLU A 880 -19.07 -30.56 -16.53
C GLU A 880 -18.50 -30.51 -15.12
N PHE A 881 -17.50 -29.65 -14.89
CA PHE A 881 -16.94 -29.47 -13.56
C PHE A 881 -17.87 -28.65 -12.65
N HIS A 882 -18.21 -27.43 -13.02
CA HIS A 882 -19.11 -26.58 -12.24
C HIS A 882 -19.76 -25.51 -13.13
N PRO A 883 -20.99 -25.71 -13.60
CA PRO A 883 -21.62 -24.87 -14.64
C PRO A 883 -21.90 -23.42 -14.19
N TYR A 884 -21.83 -23.14 -12.89
CA TYR A 884 -22.09 -21.81 -12.33
C TYR A 884 -20.83 -21.10 -11.84
N LEU A 885 -19.66 -21.74 -11.87
CA LEU A 885 -18.44 -21.02 -11.58
C LEU A 885 -18.19 -20.00 -12.68
N PRO A 886 -17.94 -18.74 -12.33
CA PRO A 886 -17.60 -17.73 -13.29
C PRO A 886 -16.22 -17.96 -13.89
N SER A 887 -16.00 -17.44 -15.09
CA SER A 887 -14.65 -17.19 -15.58
C SER A 887 -13.93 -16.17 -14.67
N PHE A 888 -12.64 -15.93 -14.91
CA PHE A 888 -11.78 -15.16 -14.02
C PHE A 888 -12.28 -13.75 -13.68
N TRP A 889 -12.94 -13.07 -14.60
CA TRP A 889 -13.26 -11.67 -14.42
C TRP A 889 -14.70 -11.28 -14.78
N PRO A 890 -15.66 -11.83 -14.03
CA PRO A 890 -17.08 -11.54 -14.30
C PRO A 890 -17.42 -10.06 -14.14
N ALA A 891 -16.63 -9.31 -13.36
CA ALA A 891 -16.79 -7.88 -13.18
C ALA A 891 -16.46 -7.06 -14.44
N LYS A 892 -15.66 -7.59 -15.37
CA LYS A 892 -15.24 -6.89 -16.59
C LYS A 892 -15.76 -7.57 -17.86
N VAL A 893 -15.80 -8.90 -17.83
CA VAL A 893 -16.38 -9.74 -18.88
C VAL A 893 -17.50 -10.56 -18.25
N PRO A 894 -18.74 -10.05 -18.26
CA PRO A 894 -19.85 -10.69 -17.57
C PRO A 894 -20.12 -12.11 -18.06
N ASN A 895 -20.52 -12.99 -17.15
CA ASN A 895 -20.97 -14.34 -17.47
C ASN A 895 -22.45 -14.36 -17.79
N ASP A 896 -23.26 -13.95 -16.83
CA ASP A 896 -24.71 -13.97 -16.88
C ASP A 896 -25.23 -12.65 -16.34
N VAL A 897 -26.21 -12.05 -17.00
CA VAL A 897 -26.64 -10.69 -16.74
C VAL A 897 -28.16 -10.60 -16.55
N LEU A 898 -28.59 -9.62 -15.78
CA LEU A 898 -29.98 -9.18 -15.79
C LEU A 898 -30.16 -8.32 -17.05
N THR A 899 -30.96 -8.82 -18.00
CA THR A 899 -31.19 -8.09 -19.24
C THR A 899 -32.17 -6.92 -19.04
N GLU A 900 -32.07 -5.90 -19.89
CA GLU A 900 -33.03 -4.80 -19.89
C GLU A 900 -34.47 -5.29 -20.12
N GLU A 901 -34.67 -6.32 -20.97
CA GLU A 901 -35.98 -6.93 -21.20
C GLU A 901 -36.57 -7.50 -19.90
N ASN A 902 -35.77 -8.30 -19.15
CA ASN A 902 -36.21 -8.91 -17.90
C ASN A 902 -36.48 -7.85 -16.82
N TYR A 903 -35.65 -6.80 -16.77
CA TYR A 903 -35.86 -5.66 -15.89
C TYR A 903 -37.20 -4.93 -16.24
N LEU A 904 -37.47 -4.67 -17.51
CA LEU A 904 -38.70 -4.03 -17.96
C LEU A 904 -39.93 -4.90 -17.71
N ILE A 905 -39.84 -6.25 -17.84
CA ILE A 905 -40.89 -7.19 -17.43
C ILE A 905 -41.21 -7.02 -15.95
N TYR A 906 -40.19 -6.88 -15.09
CA TYR A 906 -40.45 -6.63 -13.68
C TYR A 906 -41.21 -5.32 -13.42
N LEU A 907 -40.87 -4.26 -14.13
CA LEU A 907 -41.52 -2.95 -13.98
C LEU A 907 -42.97 -2.95 -14.49
N ASN A 908 -43.39 -3.93 -15.28
CA ASN A 908 -44.72 -4.00 -15.84
C ASN A 908 -45.75 -4.56 -14.83
N THR A 909 -46.37 -3.68 -14.06
CA THR A 909 -47.34 -4.03 -13.01
C THR A 909 -48.64 -4.66 -13.53
N SER A 910 -48.86 -4.70 -14.85
CA SER A 910 -50.02 -5.42 -15.44
C SER A 910 -49.79 -6.94 -15.49
N LEU A 911 -48.54 -7.41 -15.28
CA LEU A 911 -48.23 -8.81 -15.24
C LEU A 911 -48.34 -9.39 -13.81
N PRO A 912 -48.60 -10.70 -13.67
CA PRO A 912 -48.61 -11.37 -12.37
C PRO A 912 -47.28 -11.24 -11.66
N ASP A 913 -47.27 -11.07 -10.33
CA ASP A 913 -46.12 -10.97 -9.50
C ASP A 913 -45.11 -12.11 -9.70
N SER A 914 -45.58 -13.35 -9.87
CA SER A 914 -44.72 -14.51 -10.14
C SER A 914 -43.98 -14.38 -11.48
N ALA A 915 -44.59 -13.84 -12.53
CA ALA A 915 -43.95 -13.61 -13.82
C ALA A 915 -42.89 -12.47 -13.71
N ARG A 916 -43.24 -11.40 -13.00
CA ARG A 916 -42.37 -10.24 -12.75
C ARG A 916 -41.11 -10.68 -11.96
N LYS A 917 -41.29 -11.33 -10.80
CA LYS A 917 -40.23 -11.83 -9.95
C LYS A 917 -39.37 -12.89 -10.64
N GLY A 918 -40.01 -13.78 -11.43
CA GLY A 918 -39.29 -14.77 -12.22
C GLY A 918 -38.37 -14.14 -13.27
N ALA A 919 -38.83 -13.13 -14.00
CA ALA A 919 -38.03 -12.41 -14.97
C ALA A 919 -36.85 -11.69 -14.29
N PHE A 920 -37.07 -11.06 -13.14
CA PHE A 920 -36.02 -10.34 -12.42
C PHE A 920 -34.95 -11.28 -11.81
N ALA A 921 -35.34 -12.46 -11.39
CA ALA A 921 -34.41 -13.48 -10.89
C ALA A 921 -33.60 -14.15 -12.00
N GLN A 922 -34.05 -14.07 -13.25
CA GLN A 922 -33.36 -14.68 -14.37
C GLN A 922 -32.08 -13.95 -14.71
N ARG A 923 -31.04 -14.73 -15.07
CA ARG A 923 -29.77 -14.26 -15.62
C ARG A 923 -29.57 -14.93 -16.98
N ASP A 924 -29.28 -14.14 -17.99
CA ASP A 924 -29.06 -14.61 -19.35
C ASP A 924 -27.57 -14.54 -19.70
N LYS A 925 -27.09 -15.50 -20.50
CA LYS A 925 -25.69 -15.52 -20.96
C LYS A 925 -25.33 -14.22 -21.66
N TRP A 926 -24.24 -13.57 -21.23
CA TRP A 926 -23.79 -12.30 -21.78
C TRP A 926 -23.41 -12.42 -23.28
N LEU A 927 -22.69 -13.46 -23.67
CA LEU A 927 -22.26 -13.72 -25.06
C LEU A 927 -23.34 -14.31 -25.97
N ARG A 928 -24.58 -14.44 -25.50
CA ARG A 928 -25.68 -15.16 -26.20
C ARG A 928 -25.92 -14.66 -27.64
N ALA A 929 -25.69 -13.37 -27.91
CA ALA A 929 -25.90 -12.80 -29.23
C ALA A 929 -25.07 -13.50 -30.30
N PHE A 930 -23.79 -13.66 -30.07
CA PHE A 930 -22.86 -14.28 -31.02
C PHE A 930 -23.00 -15.80 -31.05
N PHE A 931 -23.32 -16.45 -29.94
CA PHE A 931 -23.60 -17.88 -29.90
C PHE A 931 -24.91 -18.27 -30.65
N LEU A 932 -25.88 -17.38 -30.78
CA LEU A 932 -27.05 -17.60 -31.61
C LEU A 932 -26.74 -17.58 -33.10
N GLU A 933 -25.76 -16.79 -33.51
CA GLU A 933 -25.32 -16.73 -34.92
C GLU A 933 -24.46 -17.92 -35.29
N SER A 934 -23.63 -18.41 -34.37
CA SER A 934 -22.76 -19.57 -34.60
C SER A 934 -22.42 -20.28 -33.30
N GLN A 935 -22.36 -21.62 -33.36
CA GLN A 935 -21.78 -22.45 -32.30
C GLN A 935 -20.28 -22.70 -32.51
N ASP A 936 -19.70 -22.16 -33.57
CA ASP A 936 -18.29 -22.24 -33.89
C ASP A 936 -17.53 -21.16 -33.12
N ASN A 937 -16.62 -21.57 -32.24
CA ASN A 937 -15.86 -20.65 -31.37
C ASN A 937 -15.02 -19.64 -32.16
N GLU A 938 -14.42 -20.07 -33.30
CA GLU A 938 -13.66 -19.16 -34.16
C GLU A 938 -14.53 -18.02 -34.69
N LYS A 939 -15.75 -18.35 -35.13
CA LYS A 939 -16.70 -17.32 -35.60
C LYS A 939 -17.20 -16.42 -34.48
N VAL A 940 -17.39 -16.94 -33.28
CA VAL A 940 -17.72 -16.11 -32.10
C VAL A 940 -16.58 -15.16 -31.76
N MET A 941 -15.34 -15.63 -31.81
CA MET A 941 -14.17 -14.77 -31.56
C MET A 941 -14.00 -13.72 -32.69
N GLN A 942 -14.20 -14.11 -33.94
CA GLN A 942 -14.17 -13.19 -35.09
C GLN A 942 -15.28 -12.14 -34.98
N ALA A 943 -16.49 -12.53 -34.56
CA ALA A 943 -17.59 -11.59 -34.29
C ALA A 943 -17.20 -10.59 -33.17
N MET A 944 -16.50 -11.04 -32.16
CA MET A 944 -15.99 -10.15 -31.09
C MET A 944 -14.94 -9.16 -31.63
N VAL A 945 -14.05 -9.57 -32.55
CA VAL A 945 -13.10 -8.66 -33.21
C VAL A 945 -13.85 -7.59 -34.03
N GLU A 946 -14.84 -7.98 -34.79
CA GLU A 946 -15.52 -7.09 -35.73
C GLU A 946 -16.59 -6.19 -35.08
N ARG A 947 -17.24 -6.70 -33.99
CA ARG A 947 -18.47 -6.11 -33.44
C ARG A 947 -18.51 -6.11 -31.90
N PHE A 948 -17.38 -5.96 -31.24
CA PHE A 948 -17.28 -5.96 -29.77
C PHE A 948 -18.21 -4.93 -29.11
N ASP A 949 -18.57 -3.87 -29.84
CA ASP A 949 -19.49 -2.82 -29.38
C ASP A 949 -20.96 -3.22 -29.40
N GLU A 950 -21.33 -4.36 -29.99
CA GLU A 950 -22.68 -4.91 -29.89
C GLU A 950 -22.93 -5.62 -28.54
N MET A 951 -21.84 -5.95 -27.80
CA MET A 951 -21.98 -6.58 -26.51
C MET A 951 -22.62 -5.63 -25.49
N GLY A 952 -23.42 -6.20 -24.62
CA GLY A 952 -24.11 -5.42 -23.60
C GLY A 952 -23.17 -4.88 -22.53
N ILE A 953 -23.43 -3.65 -22.07
CA ILE A 953 -22.74 -3.04 -20.94
C ILE A 953 -23.67 -3.09 -19.73
N VAL A 954 -23.20 -3.66 -18.64
CA VAL A 954 -23.94 -3.77 -17.37
C VAL A 954 -23.80 -2.46 -16.61
N GLN A 955 -24.90 -1.74 -16.45
CA GLN A 955 -24.89 -0.39 -15.90
C GLN A 955 -25.88 -0.23 -14.74
N LEU A 956 -25.59 0.68 -13.84
CA LEU A 956 -26.39 0.97 -12.68
C LEU A 956 -27.74 1.61 -13.08
N ARG A 957 -28.85 1.09 -12.52
CA ARG A 957 -30.20 1.64 -12.64
C ARG A 957 -30.89 1.69 -11.29
N ALA A 958 -31.89 2.53 -11.13
CA ALA A 958 -32.74 2.52 -9.95
C ALA A 958 -33.38 1.13 -9.75
N ALA A 959 -33.40 0.65 -8.52
CA ALA A 959 -34.14 -0.56 -8.20
C ALA A 959 -35.65 -0.31 -8.35
N PRO A 960 -36.43 -1.32 -8.74
CA PRO A 960 -37.90 -1.21 -8.72
C PRO A 960 -38.38 -0.88 -7.29
N SER A 961 -39.30 0.08 -7.15
CA SER A 961 -39.76 0.59 -5.85
C SER A 961 -40.43 -0.46 -4.95
N ASP A 962 -40.95 -1.55 -5.57
CA ASP A 962 -41.59 -2.66 -4.88
C ASP A 962 -40.66 -3.89 -4.71
N TYR A 963 -39.38 -3.80 -5.10
CA TYR A 963 -38.45 -4.91 -4.99
C TYR A 963 -37.96 -5.12 -3.55
N SER A 964 -37.33 -4.13 -2.96
CA SER A 964 -36.86 -4.16 -1.57
C SER A 964 -36.54 -2.75 -1.08
N ALA A 965 -36.80 -2.50 0.20
CA ALA A 965 -36.32 -1.31 0.86
C ALA A 965 -34.79 -1.29 1.05
N ASP A 966 -34.15 -2.47 0.98
CA ASP A 966 -32.71 -2.63 1.22
C ASP A 966 -31.84 -2.38 -0.03
N ILE A 967 -32.45 -2.29 -1.22
CA ILE A 967 -31.73 -2.10 -2.49
C ILE A 967 -32.24 -0.85 -3.20
N ALA A 968 -31.38 0.16 -3.32
CA ALA A 968 -31.70 1.40 -4.02
C ALA A 968 -31.47 1.31 -5.55
N SER A 969 -30.53 0.46 -5.96
CA SER A 969 -30.09 0.36 -7.35
C SER A 969 -29.77 -1.08 -7.72
N VAL A 970 -29.80 -1.38 -8.99
CA VAL A 970 -29.49 -2.69 -9.59
C VAL A 970 -28.63 -2.47 -10.84
N TYR A 971 -27.88 -3.47 -11.24
CA TYR A 971 -27.13 -3.41 -12.49
C TYR A 971 -27.87 -4.19 -13.57
N VAL A 972 -28.05 -3.56 -14.72
CA VAL A 972 -28.84 -4.08 -15.86
C VAL A 972 -28.01 -3.97 -17.13
N GLU A 973 -27.99 -5.05 -17.93
CA GLU A 973 -27.34 -5.04 -19.23
C GLU A 973 -28.08 -4.13 -20.20
N GLN A 974 -27.38 -3.18 -20.79
CA GLN A 974 -27.81 -2.36 -21.90
C GLN A 974 -27.07 -2.76 -23.18
N ARG A 975 -27.80 -3.28 -24.17
CA ARG A 975 -27.25 -3.59 -25.48
C ARG A 975 -27.14 -2.33 -26.35
N LYS A 976 -26.38 -2.44 -27.45
CA LYS A 976 -26.26 -1.37 -28.45
C LYS A 976 -27.66 -1.03 -29.02
N PRO A 977 -28.03 0.25 -29.01
CA PRO A 977 -29.31 0.67 -29.61
C PRO A 977 -29.43 0.27 -31.10
N GLY A 978 -30.59 -0.21 -31.50
CA GLY A 978 -30.85 -0.62 -32.89
C GLY A 978 -30.43 -2.06 -33.22
N THR A 979 -29.79 -2.80 -32.30
CA THR A 979 -29.60 -4.24 -32.49
C THR A 979 -30.94 -4.99 -32.38
N SER A 980 -31.11 -6.01 -33.18
CA SER A 980 -32.38 -6.80 -33.17
C SER A 980 -32.61 -7.41 -31.79
N PRO A 981 -33.86 -7.43 -31.29
CA PRO A 981 -34.22 -8.19 -30.11
C PRO A 981 -33.78 -9.64 -30.26
N LEU A 982 -33.14 -10.20 -29.22
CA LEU A 982 -32.79 -11.61 -29.25
C LEU A 982 -34.05 -12.46 -29.11
N PRO A 983 -34.18 -13.58 -29.86
CA PRO A 983 -35.31 -14.47 -29.71
C PRO A 983 -35.49 -14.97 -28.28
N LYS A 984 -36.71 -15.12 -27.78
CA LYS A 984 -36.97 -15.66 -26.42
C LYS A 984 -36.34 -17.04 -26.18
N ALA A 985 -36.13 -17.83 -27.24
CA ALA A 985 -35.42 -19.11 -27.18
C ALA A 985 -33.90 -18.95 -26.86
N ALA A 986 -33.33 -17.75 -27.04
CA ALA A 986 -31.96 -17.46 -26.69
C ALA A 986 -31.68 -17.38 -25.18
N THR A 987 -32.73 -17.09 -24.42
CA THR A 987 -32.68 -17.09 -22.97
C THR A 987 -32.58 -18.51 -22.38
N ALA A 988 -32.84 -19.54 -23.21
CA ALA A 988 -32.84 -20.95 -22.84
C ALA A 988 -31.44 -21.60 -22.88
N PHE A 989 -30.35 -20.86 -23.25
CA PHE A 989 -28.97 -21.29 -23.05
C PHE A 989 -28.50 -21.03 -21.61
N GLY A 990 -29.37 -21.15 -20.63
CA GLY A 990 -29.03 -21.43 -19.24
C GLY A 990 -28.25 -22.73 -19.21
N GLY A 991 -27.19 -22.80 -18.39
CA GLY A 991 -26.31 -23.94 -18.30
C GLY A 991 -27.05 -25.27 -18.48
N ARG A 992 -26.54 -26.07 -19.35
CA ARG A 992 -27.02 -27.45 -19.56
C ARG A 992 -25.90 -28.39 -19.18
N ILE A 993 -26.23 -29.33 -18.33
CA ILE A 993 -25.39 -30.51 -18.11
C ILE A 993 -26.00 -31.60 -18.96
N ASP A 994 -25.21 -32.28 -19.77
CA ASP A 994 -25.67 -33.35 -20.70
C ASP A 994 -26.91 -32.95 -21.52
N GLY A 995 -27.00 -31.71 -21.98
CA GLY A 995 -28.14 -31.22 -22.75
C GLY A 995 -29.40 -30.92 -21.95
N GLN A 996 -29.39 -31.06 -20.62
CA GLN A 996 -30.53 -30.73 -19.75
C GLN A 996 -30.32 -29.39 -19.03
N PRO A 997 -31.34 -28.56 -18.84
CA PRO A 997 -31.21 -27.31 -18.08
C PRO A 997 -30.93 -27.63 -16.62
N VAL A 998 -29.87 -27.04 -16.06
CA VAL A 998 -29.58 -27.07 -14.61
C VAL A 998 -30.46 -26.04 -13.93
N THR A 999 -31.43 -26.49 -13.21
CA THR A 999 -32.44 -25.62 -12.60
C THR A 999 -32.46 -25.64 -11.07
N ALA A 1000 -31.63 -26.48 -10.44
CA ALA A 1000 -31.65 -26.62 -8.97
C ALA A 1000 -30.28 -26.73 -8.35
N ARG A 1001 -30.17 -26.14 -7.14
CA ARG A 1001 -29.03 -26.26 -6.25
C ARG A 1001 -28.65 -27.74 -5.96
N ALA A 1002 -29.61 -28.62 -5.92
CA ALA A 1002 -29.43 -30.05 -5.74
C ALA A 1002 -28.54 -30.70 -6.82
N ASP A 1003 -28.62 -30.22 -8.05
CA ASP A 1003 -27.83 -30.72 -9.17
C ASP A 1003 -26.35 -30.27 -9.04
N LEU A 1004 -26.10 -29.06 -8.59
CA LEU A 1004 -24.79 -28.52 -8.31
C LEU A 1004 -24.05 -29.27 -7.18
N LEU A 1005 -24.78 -29.53 -6.11
CA LEU A 1005 -24.23 -30.26 -4.96
C LEU A 1005 -23.90 -31.69 -5.36
N LYS A 1006 -24.73 -32.31 -6.20
CA LYS A 1006 -24.54 -33.66 -6.71
C LYS A 1006 -23.30 -33.76 -7.58
N GLU A 1007 -23.06 -32.79 -8.46
CA GLU A 1007 -21.87 -32.75 -9.29
C GLU A 1007 -20.58 -32.49 -8.50
N ALA A 1008 -20.67 -31.66 -7.46
CA ALA A 1008 -19.58 -31.50 -6.50
C ALA A 1008 -19.41 -32.70 -5.56
N GLY A 1009 -20.14 -33.80 -5.77
CA GLY A 1009 -20.07 -35.01 -4.94
C GLY A 1009 -20.81 -34.88 -3.59
N TRP A 1010 -21.67 -33.87 -3.45
CA TRP A 1010 -22.42 -33.62 -2.20
C TRP A 1010 -23.91 -33.97 -2.40
N THR A 1011 -24.54 -34.52 -1.35
CA THR A 1011 -25.99 -34.51 -1.24
C THR A 1011 -26.43 -33.23 -0.51
N GLU A 1012 -27.66 -32.76 -0.73
CA GLU A 1012 -28.23 -31.65 0.03
C GLU A 1012 -28.17 -31.90 1.55
N GLU A 1013 -28.45 -33.12 1.96
CA GLU A 1013 -28.39 -33.53 3.38
C GLU A 1013 -26.96 -33.48 3.94
N ALA A 1014 -25.98 -33.93 3.16
CA ALA A 1014 -24.57 -33.88 3.54
C ALA A 1014 -24.07 -32.42 3.61
N TRP A 1015 -24.49 -31.59 2.69
CA TRP A 1015 -24.17 -30.16 2.70
C TRP A 1015 -24.83 -29.41 3.86
N ASP A 1016 -26.10 -29.66 4.15
CA ASP A 1016 -26.80 -29.07 5.28
C ASP A 1016 -26.30 -29.63 6.63
N ALA A 1017 -25.83 -30.88 6.67
CA ALA A 1017 -25.15 -31.45 7.83
C ALA A 1017 -23.80 -30.81 8.05
N PHE A 1018 -23.03 -30.59 6.98
CA PHE A 1018 -21.76 -29.88 7.01
C PHE A 1018 -21.92 -28.42 7.50
N ARG A 1019 -22.94 -27.70 7.01
CA ARG A 1019 -23.30 -26.35 7.48
C ARG A 1019 -23.72 -26.29 8.96
N ARG A 1020 -24.32 -27.36 9.49
CA ARG A 1020 -24.74 -27.47 10.90
C ARG A 1020 -23.65 -27.93 11.83
N GLN A 1021 -22.56 -28.52 11.32
CA GLN A 1021 -21.42 -29.03 12.12
C GLN A 1021 -20.27 -28.00 12.19
N ARG A 1022 -20.39 -26.85 11.54
CA ARG A 1022 -19.48 -25.73 11.59
C ARG A 1022 -20.24 -24.47 12.12
#